data_7c51844bc566d8475a0b2e120263680c
#
_entry.id   7c51844bc566d8475a0b2e120263680c
#
_cell.length_a   1.000
_cell.length_b   1.000
_cell.length_c   1.000
_cell.angle_alpha   90.00
_cell.angle_beta   90.00
_cell.angle_gamma   90.00
#
_symmetry.space_group_name_H-M   'P 1'
#
loop_
_entity.id
_entity.type
_entity.pdbx_description
1 polymer ?
#
loop_
_entity_poly.entity_id
_entity_poly.type
_entity_poly.pdbx_seq_one_letter_code
_entity_poly.pdbx_strand_id
1 'polypeptide(L)'
;RRLRSQIRESPDSPGRFTASDLANIGSTINAANAAAALPTTGVVAAAADEVSAAVAALFGSYAQSYQAFGAQLSAFHAQFVQSLTNGARSYVVAEATSAAPLQDLLGVVNAPAQALLGRPLIGNGANGADGTGAPGGPGGLLLGNGGNGGSGAPGQPGGAGGDAGLIGNGGTGGKGGDGLVGSGAAGGVGGRGGWLLGNGGTGGAGGAAGATLVGGTGGVGGATGLIGSGGFGGAGGAAAGVGTTGGVSGGVGGVFGNGGFGGAGGLGAAGGVGGAASYFGTGGGGGVGGDGAPGGDGGAGPLLIGNGGVGGLGGAGAAGGNGGAGGMLLGDGGAGGQGGPAVAGVLGGMPGAGGNGGNANWFGSGGAGGQGGTGLAGTNGVNPGSIANPNTGANGTDNSGNGNQTGGNGGPGPAGGVGEAGGVGGQGGLGESLDGNDGTGGKGGAGGTVGTDGGAGGAGGAGGIGETDGSAGGVATGGEGGDGATGGVDGGVGGAGGKGGQGHNTGVGDAFGGDGGIGGDGNGALGAAGGNGGTGGAGGNGGRGGMLIGNGGAGGAGGTGGTGGNAAWLLGGGGTGGDGGNGGVGGKAGLVGEGGNGGDGGATIAGKGGSGGNGGNAWLTGQGGNGGNAAFGKAGTGSVGVGGAGGLLEGQNGENGLLPS
;
A
#
# COMPACT_ATOMS: atom_id res chain seq x y z
N ARG A 1 12.16 11.81 -25.33
CA ARG A 1 12.08 10.35 -25.03
C ARG A 1 10.71 9.93 -24.48
N ARG A 2 10.03 10.73 -23.64
CA ARG A 2 8.70 10.38 -23.12
C ARG A 2 7.56 10.44 -24.15
N LEU A 3 7.68 11.24 -25.20
CA LEU A 3 6.69 11.26 -26.31
C LEU A 3 6.79 10.03 -27.21
N ARG A 4 7.97 9.41 -27.35
CA ARG A 4 8.20 8.26 -28.23
C ARG A 4 7.53 6.97 -27.73
N SER A 5 7.44 6.75 -26.41
CA SER A 5 6.75 5.58 -25.85
C SER A 5 5.23 5.67 -25.99
N GLN A 6 4.71 6.87 -26.13
CA GLN A 6 3.26 7.11 -26.15
C GLN A 6 2.60 6.84 -27.51
N ILE A 7 3.36 6.78 -28.60
CA ILE A 7 2.80 6.54 -29.95
C ILE A 7 2.73 5.03 -30.29
N ARG A 8 3.42 4.18 -29.52
CA ARG A 8 3.56 2.73 -29.80
C ARG A 8 2.77 1.79 -28.92
N GLU A 9 1.99 2.31 -27.96
CA GLU A 9 1.22 1.44 -27.09
C GLU A 9 -0.21 1.23 -27.60
N SER A 10 -0.64 -0.02 -27.50
CA SER A 10 -1.92 -0.64 -27.84
C SER A 10 -3.18 0.23 -27.68
N PRO A 11 -4.22 0.07 -28.53
CA PRO A 11 -5.45 0.86 -28.49
C PRO A 11 -6.29 0.71 -27.22
N ASP A 12 -5.94 -0.16 -26.28
CA ASP A 12 -6.77 -0.54 -25.13
C ASP A 12 -6.41 0.13 -23.79
N SER A 13 -5.62 1.22 -23.78
CA SER A 13 -5.33 1.96 -22.54
C SER A 13 -6.38 3.04 -22.28
N PRO A 14 -7.11 3.00 -21.14
CA PRO A 14 -8.10 4.02 -20.82
C PRO A 14 -7.41 5.38 -20.57
N GLY A 15 -7.75 6.39 -21.35
CA GLY A 15 -7.36 7.78 -21.15
C GLY A 15 -6.57 8.46 -22.27
N ARG A 16 -6.44 7.88 -23.45
CA ARG A 16 -5.76 8.52 -24.60
C ARG A 16 -6.77 9.01 -25.62
N PHE A 17 -6.79 10.33 -25.82
CA PHE A 17 -7.48 10.92 -26.96
C PHE A 17 -6.62 10.74 -28.20
N THR A 18 -7.13 9.99 -29.16
CA THR A 18 -6.52 9.83 -30.51
C THR A 18 -7.13 10.85 -31.47
N ALA A 19 -6.48 11.07 -32.62
CA ALA A 19 -7.07 11.88 -33.71
C ALA A 19 -8.43 11.32 -34.15
N SER A 20 -8.64 10.01 -34.04
CA SER A 20 -9.90 9.34 -34.33
C SER A 20 -10.98 9.69 -33.30
N ASP A 21 -10.64 9.76 -32.02
CA ASP A 21 -11.59 10.17 -30.99
C ASP A 21 -12.01 11.61 -31.17
N LEU A 22 -11.06 12.49 -31.52
CA LEU A 22 -11.37 13.88 -31.87
C LEU A 22 -12.31 13.98 -33.08
N ALA A 23 -12.07 13.18 -34.11
CA ALA A 23 -12.95 13.12 -35.30
C ALA A 23 -14.35 12.64 -34.93
N ASN A 24 -14.47 11.62 -34.04
CA ASN A 24 -15.74 11.11 -33.56
C ASN A 24 -16.50 12.14 -32.73
N ILE A 25 -15.82 12.92 -31.88
CA ILE A 25 -16.42 14.03 -31.14
C ILE A 25 -16.99 15.07 -32.11
N GLY A 26 -16.22 15.47 -33.12
CA GLY A 26 -16.66 16.40 -34.15
C GLY A 26 -17.90 15.88 -34.92
N SER A 27 -17.92 14.61 -35.26
CA SER A 27 -19.06 14.01 -35.98
C SER A 27 -20.32 13.97 -35.07
N THR A 28 -20.17 13.66 -33.79
CA THR A 28 -21.27 13.65 -32.83
C THR A 28 -21.88 15.04 -32.63
N ILE A 29 -21.03 16.07 -32.51
CA ILE A 29 -21.47 17.47 -32.39
C ILE A 29 -22.20 17.91 -33.67
N ASN A 30 -21.68 17.57 -34.86
CA ASN A 30 -22.33 17.87 -36.10
C ASN A 30 -23.69 17.19 -36.27
N ALA A 31 -23.82 15.93 -35.85
CA ALA A 31 -25.09 15.21 -35.86
C ALA A 31 -26.13 15.86 -34.93
N ALA A 32 -25.68 16.27 -33.72
CA ALA A 32 -26.56 16.96 -32.76
C ALA A 32 -27.01 18.33 -33.30
N ASN A 33 -26.09 19.12 -33.89
CA ASN A 33 -26.41 20.41 -34.51
C ASN A 33 -27.37 20.26 -35.69
N ALA A 34 -27.20 19.26 -36.52
CA ALA A 34 -28.10 18.97 -37.64
C ALA A 34 -29.50 18.57 -37.14
N ALA A 35 -29.60 17.75 -36.11
CA ALA A 35 -30.88 17.39 -35.51
C ALA A 35 -31.60 18.58 -34.87
N ALA A 36 -30.87 19.54 -34.28
CA ALA A 36 -31.42 20.75 -33.69
C ALA A 36 -31.78 21.84 -34.70
N ALA A 37 -31.28 21.78 -35.95
CA ALA A 37 -31.42 22.86 -36.91
C ALA A 37 -32.89 23.16 -37.22
N LEU A 38 -33.66 22.16 -37.64
CA LEU A 38 -35.06 22.34 -38.05
C LEU A 38 -35.98 22.86 -36.93
N PRO A 39 -35.98 22.27 -35.72
CA PRO A 39 -36.84 22.67 -34.64
C PRO A 39 -36.49 24.08 -34.07
N THR A 40 -35.23 24.52 -34.21
CA THR A 40 -34.80 25.82 -33.65
C THR A 40 -34.92 26.97 -34.68
N THR A 41 -34.74 26.70 -35.97
CA THR A 41 -34.87 27.72 -37.02
C THR A 41 -36.32 27.91 -37.45
N GLY A 42 -37.19 26.92 -37.24
CA GLY A 42 -38.59 26.92 -37.61
C GLY A 42 -39.55 27.19 -36.42
N VAL A 43 -39.16 28.01 -35.47
CA VAL A 43 -40.01 28.36 -34.29
C VAL A 43 -41.25 29.10 -34.76
N VAL A 44 -42.44 28.54 -34.47
CA VAL A 44 -43.73 29.13 -34.80
C VAL A 44 -44.12 30.11 -33.70
N ALA A 45 -44.71 31.27 -34.10
CA ALA A 45 -45.23 32.24 -33.12
C ALA A 45 -46.31 31.60 -32.24
N ALA A 46 -46.23 31.87 -30.94
CA ALA A 46 -47.13 31.26 -29.91
C ALA A 46 -48.57 31.79 -30.03
N ALA A 47 -48.77 32.98 -30.60
CA ALA A 47 -50.06 33.60 -30.86
C ALA A 47 -49.97 34.43 -32.15
N ALA A 48 -51.11 34.90 -32.65
CA ALA A 48 -51.23 35.73 -33.85
C ALA A 48 -51.08 37.25 -33.53
N ASP A 49 -50.19 37.62 -32.61
CA ASP A 49 -49.87 38.98 -32.23
C ASP A 49 -48.45 39.38 -32.62
N GLU A 50 -48.20 40.68 -32.75
CA GLU A 50 -46.93 41.22 -33.22
C GLU A 50 -45.76 40.89 -32.33
N VAL A 51 -46.00 40.74 -31.02
CA VAL A 51 -44.93 40.40 -30.03
C VAL A 51 -44.52 38.96 -30.18
N SER A 52 -45.48 38.03 -30.26
CA SER A 52 -45.23 36.62 -30.49
C SER A 52 -44.48 36.36 -31.82
N ALA A 53 -44.88 37.12 -32.88
CA ALA A 53 -44.21 37.03 -34.17
C ALA A 53 -42.77 37.57 -34.14
N ALA A 54 -42.55 38.72 -33.44
CA ALA A 54 -41.23 39.29 -33.27
C ALA A 54 -40.30 38.41 -32.45
N VAL A 55 -40.81 37.78 -31.40
CA VAL A 55 -40.05 36.83 -30.56
C VAL A 55 -39.66 35.58 -31.39
N ALA A 56 -40.59 34.99 -32.16
CA ALA A 56 -40.29 33.83 -33.02
C ALA A 56 -39.23 34.20 -34.08
N ALA A 57 -39.31 35.37 -34.70
CA ALA A 57 -38.33 35.87 -35.66
C ALA A 57 -36.94 36.10 -35.02
N LEU A 58 -36.89 36.58 -33.78
CA LEU A 58 -35.64 36.75 -33.03
C LEU A 58 -34.96 35.41 -32.75
N PHE A 59 -35.70 34.43 -32.24
CA PHE A 59 -35.13 33.08 -32.02
C PHE A 59 -34.73 32.42 -33.31
N GLY A 60 -35.51 32.52 -34.38
CA GLY A 60 -35.18 32.02 -35.68
C GLY A 60 -33.87 32.60 -36.23
N SER A 61 -33.69 33.94 -36.13
CA SER A 61 -32.46 34.61 -36.58
C SER A 61 -31.24 34.21 -35.74
N TYR A 62 -31.42 34.06 -34.44
CA TYR A 62 -30.37 33.60 -33.53
C TYR A 62 -29.96 32.15 -33.84
N ALA A 63 -30.95 31.27 -34.08
CA ALA A 63 -30.69 29.87 -34.47
C ALA A 63 -29.95 29.78 -35.81
N GLN A 64 -30.30 30.61 -36.81
CA GLN A 64 -29.57 30.68 -38.09
C GLN A 64 -28.10 31.11 -37.88
N SER A 65 -27.89 32.12 -37.06
CA SER A 65 -26.54 32.60 -36.69
C SER A 65 -25.72 31.51 -36.00
N TYR A 66 -26.33 30.74 -35.09
CA TYR A 66 -25.72 29.61 -34.44
C TYR A 66 -25.36 28.50 -35.44
N GLN A 67 -26.24 28.17 -36.40
CA GLN A 67 -25.93 27.15 -37.42
C GLN A 67 -24.77 27.62 -38.30
N ALA A 68 -24.71 28.91 -38.70
CA ALA A 68 -23.59 29.43 -39.48
C ALA A 68 -22.26 29.33 -38.69
N PHE A 69 -22.27 29.66 -37.39
CA PHE A 69 -21.12 29.50 -36.52
C PHE A 69 -20.73 28.04 -36.32
N GLY A 70 -21.70 27.16 -36.13
CA GLY A 70 -21.49 25.72 -36.05
C GLY A 70 -20.81 25.12 -37.30
N ALA A 71 -21.19 25.59 -38.47
CA ALA A 71 -20.53 25.19 -39.73
C ALA A 71 -19.06 25.64 -39.79
N GLN A 72 -18.76 26.86 -39.37
CA GLN A 72 -17.37 27.33 -39.30
C GLN A 72 -16.53 26.55 -38.27
N LEU A 73 -17.10 26.27 -37.13
CA LEU A 73 -16.44 25.47 -36.09
C LEU A 73 -16.17 24.04 -36.57
N SER A 74 -17.13 23.44 -37.30
CA SER A 74 -16.96 22.11 -37.89
C SER A 74 -15.82 22.09 -38.92
N ALA A 75 -15.74 23.10 -39.79
CA ALA A 75 -14.66 23.23 -40.76
C ALA A 75 -13.28 23.40 -40.08
N PHE A 76 -13.22 24.23 -39.03
CA PHE A 76 -12.02 24.41 -38.22
C PHE A 76 -11.60 23.10 -37.55
N HIS A 77 -12.55 22.40 -36.93
CA HIS A 77 -12.29 21.11 -36.29
C HIS A 77 -11.75 20.07 -37.28
N ALA A 78 -12.35 19.96 -38.44
CA ALA A 78 -11.86 19.06 -39.48
C ALA A 78 -10.44 19.40 -39.95
N GLN A 79 -10.12 20.68 -40.10
CA GLN A 79 -8.79 21.17 -40.46
C GLN A 79 -7.78 20.86 -39.33
N PHE A 80 -8.18 21.03 -38.06
CA PHE A 80 -7.35 20.73 -36.92
C PHE A 80 -7.02 19.23 -36.83
N VAL A 81 -8.01 18.35 -36.95
CA VAL A 81 -7.81 16.88 -36.97
C VAL A 81 -6.90 16.48 -38.14
N GLN A 82 -7.09 17.09 -39.31
CA GLN A 82 -6.24 16.82 -40.49
C GLN A 82 -4.78 17.25 -40.23
N SER A 83 -4.58 18.43 -39.65
CA SER A 83 -3.24 18.93 -39.32
C SER A 83 -2.55 18.06 -38.28
N LEU A 84 -3.28 17.61 -37.27
CA LEU A 84 -2.76 16.68 -36.25
C LEU A 84 -2.36 15.34 -36.87
N THR A 85 -3.20 14.80 -37.77
CA THR A 85 -2.93 13.54 -38.46
C THR A 85 -1.70 13.68 -39.38
N ASN A 86 -1.59 14.77 -40.14
CA ASN A 86 -0.44 15.04 -41.01
C ASN A 86 0.84 15.24 -40.20
N GLY A 87 0.76 15.95 -39.06
CA GLY A 87 1.85 16.10 -38.10
C GLY A 87 2.34 14.73 -37.59
N ALA A 88 1.41 13.88 -37.13
CA ALA A 88 1.77 12.54 -36.67
C ALA A 88 2.44 11.70 -37.79
N ARG A 89 1.92 11.76 -39.02
CA ARG A 89 2.53 11.07 -40.17
C ARG A 89 3.92 11.61 -40.50
N SER A 90 4.14 12.92 -40.46
CA SER A 90 5.46 13.50 -40.73
C SER A 90 6.49 13.05 -39.70
N TYR A 91 6.11 12.92 -38.41
CA TYR A 91 6.98 12.36 -37.39
C TYR A 91 7.32 10.88 -37.66
N VAL A 92 6.34 10.06 -38.02
CA VAL A 92 6.58 8.64 -38.35
C VAL A 92 7.53 8.51 -39.54
N VAL A 93 7.32 9.31 -40.62
CA VAL A 93 8.19 9.30 -41.81
C VAL A 93 9.60 9.80 -41.45
N ALA A 94 9.73 10.89 -40.68
CA ALA A 94 11.03 11.39 -40.28
C ALA A 94 11.79 10.38 -39.40
N GLU A 95 11.10 9.69 -38.52
CA GLU A 95 11.69 8.64 -37.69
C GLU A 95 12.15 7.44 -38.53
N ALA A 96 11.29 6.97 -39.45
CA ALA A 96 11.64 5.89 -40.36
C ALA A 96 12.84 6.24 -41.27
N THR A 97 12.86 7.46 -41.81
CA THR A 97 13.96 7.93 -42.68
C THR A 97 15.26 8.11 -41.91
N SER A 98 15.22 8.51 -40.62
CA SER A 98 16.42 8.64 -39.81
C SER A 98 16.92 7.30 -39.25
N ALA A 99 16.06 6.31 -39.11
CA ALA A 99 16.41 4.99 -38.64
C ALA A 99 17.03 4.07 -39.69
N ALA A 100 16.65 4.20 -40.95
CA ALA A 100 17.10 3.30 -42.02
C ALA A 100 18.63 3.29 -42.22
N PRO A 101 19.34 4.44 -42.35
CA PRO A 101 20.80 4.43 -42.51
C PRO A 101 21.54 3.83 -41.32
N LEU A 102 20.98 3.99 -40.12
CA LEU A 102 21.56 3.42 -38.90
C LEU A 102 21.37 1.90 -38.84
N GLN A 103 20.23 1.40 -39.34
CA GLN A 103 19.99 -0.04 -39.41
C GLN A 103 20.85 -0.71 -40.45
N ASP A 104 21.05 -0.07 -41.62
CA ASP A 104 21.94 -0.58 -42.67
C ASP A 104 23.39 -0.65 -42.14
N LEU A 105 23.87 0.39 -41.45
CA LEU A 105 25.19 0.38 -40.86
C LEU A 105 25.34 -0.70 -39.80
N LEU A 106 24.31 -0.84 -38.91
CA LEU A 106 24.27 -1.90 -37.93
C LEU A 106 24.23 -3.29 -38.58
N GLY A 107 23.56 -3.43 -39.72
CA GLY A 107 23.55 -4.66 -40.53
C GLY A 107 24.96 -5.05 -40.97
N VAL A 108 25.71 -4.11 -41.51
CA VAL A 108 27.10 -4.35 -41.96
C VAL A 108 28.02 -4.70 -40.76
N VAL A 109 27.89 -3.98 -39.64
CA VAL A 109 28.69 -4.24 -38.40
C VAL A 109 28.35 -5.59 -37.81
N ASN A 110 27.08 -6.00 -37.84
CA ASN A 110 26.60 -7.22 -37.20
C ASN A 110 26.78 -8.46 -38.09
N ALA A 111 26.82 -8.33 -39.41
CA ALA A 111 26.85 -9.45 -40.35
C ALA A 111 27.98 -10.48 -40.09
N PRO A 112 29.25 -10.07 -39.81
CA PRO A 112 30.29 -11.04 -39.52
C PRO A 112 30.07 -11.83 -38.22
N ALA A 113 29.62 -11.14 -37.18
CA ALA A 113 29.33 -11.78 -35.89
C ALA A 113 28.11 -12.70 -35.99
N GLN A 114 27.09 -12.28 -36.71
CA GLN A 114 25.90 -13.07 -36.95
C GLN A 114 26.24 -14.37 -37.72
N ALA A 115 27.11 -14.28 -38.72
CA ALA A 115 27.54 -15.42 -39.54
C ALA A 115 28.42 -16.40 -38.76
N LEU A 116 29.34 -15.89 -37.90
CA LEU A 116 30.30 -16.73 -37.16
C LEU A 116 29.78 -17.24 -35.82
N LEU A 117 28.98 -16.42 -35.14
CA LEU A 117 28.60 -16.67 -33.74
C LEU A 117 27.08 -16.77 -33.52
N GLY A 118 26.29 -16.57 -34.56
CA GLY A 118 24.83 -16.60 -34.48
C GLY A 118 24.20 -15.46 -33.67
N ARG A 119 24.99 -14.42 -33.33
CA ARG A 119 24.56 -13.26 -32.52
C ARG A 119 25.13 -11.96 -33.10
N PRO A 120 24.35 -10.85 -33.05
CA PRO A 120 24.86 -9.54 -33.46
C PRO A 120 25.90 -9.03 -32.47
N LEU A 121 26.80 -8.15 -32.92
CA LEU A 121 27.70 -7.40 -32.03
C LEU A 121 26.94 -6.35 -31.25
N ILE A 122 26.02 -5.64 -31.90
CA ILE A 122 25.26 -4.51 -31.35
C ILE A 122 23.78 -4.70 -31.68
N GLY A 123 22.94 -4.68 -30.67
CA GLY A 123 21.48 -4.77 -30.82
C GLY A 123 20.83 -5.44 -29.63
N ASN A 124 19.58 -5.11 -29.37
CA ASN A 124 18.82 -5.77 -28.31
C ASN A 124 18.33 -7.14 -28.79
N GLY A 125 18.20 -8.07 -27.86
CA GLY A 125 17.54 -9.34 -28.09
C GLY A 125 16.06 -9.14 -28.44
N ALA A 126 15.53 -10.00 -29.30
CA ALA A 126 14.10 -10.02 -29.61
C ALA A 126 13.29 -10.43 -28.37
N ASN A 127 12.15 -9.80 -28.16
CA ASN A 127 11.23 -10.23 -27.11
C ASN A 127 10.55 -11.54 -27.51
N GLY A 128 10.32 -12.42 -26.54
CA GLY A 128 9.44 -13.57 -26.72
C GLY A 128 8.01 -13.11 -27.00
N ALA A 129 7.30 -13.83 -27.82
CA ALA A 129 5.92 -13.52 -28.15
C ALA A 129 5.01 -13.73 -26.93
N ASP A 130 4.13 -12.77 -26.65
CA ASP A 130 3.18 -12.84 -25.55
C ASP A 130 2.16 -13.99 -25.76
N GLY A 131 1.76 -14.60 -24.67
CA GLY A 131 0.83 -15.73 -24.68
C GLY A 131 1.44 -17.07 -25.18
N THR A 132 2.76 -17.12 -25.41
CA THR A 132 3.43 -18.34 -25.90
C THR A 132 4.44 -18.93 -24.92
N GLY A 133 4.85 -18.18 -23.90
CA GLY A 133 5.96 -18.57 -23.03
C GLY A 133 7.32 -18.60 -23.72
N ALA A 134 7.44 -17.99 -24.91
CA ALA A 134 8.70 -17.98 -25.64
C ALA A 134 9.77 -17.17 -24.88
N PRO A 135 11.03 -17.63 -24.83
CA PRO A 135 12.10 -16.89 -24.19
C PRO A 135 12.46 -15.64 -24.99
N GLY A 136 12.94 -14.62 -24.30
CA GLY A 136 13.59 -13.46 -24.94
C GLY A 136 14.93 -13.88 -25.57
N GLY A 137 15.24 -13.29 -26.72
CA GLY A 137 16.52 -13.50 -27.40
C GLY A 137 17.69 -12.85 -26.64
N PRO A 138 18.90 -13.34 -26.79
CA PRO A 138 20.08 -12.72 -26.22
C PRO A 138 20.38 -11.37 -26.90
N GLY A 139 20.88 -10.41 -26.12
CA GLY A 139 21.38 -9.14 -26.65
C GLY A 139 22.66 -9.29 -27.44
N GLY A 140 23.11 -8.22 -28.08
CA GLY A 140 24.38 -8.18 -28.81
C GLY A 140 25.57 -8.52 -27.95
N LEU A 141 26.61 -9.05 -28.58
CA LEU A 141 27.84 -9.50 -27.88
C LEU A 141 28.56 -8.34 -27.15
N LEU A 142 28.60 -7.16 -27.77
CA LEU A 142 29.24 -5.97 -27.17
C LEU A 142 28.21 -5.05 -26.50
N LEU A 143 27.15 -4.69 -27.22
CA LEU A 143 26.17 -3.72 -26.77
C LEU A 143 24.75 -4.22 -27.08
N GLY A 144 23.92 -4.29 -26.05
CA GLY A 144 22.49 -4.57 -26.20
C GLY A 144 21.90 -5.27 -24.99
N ASN A 145 20.65 -4.98 -24.74
CA ASN A 145 19.90 -5.62 -23.69
C ASN A 145 19.39 -7.00 -24.15
N GLY A 146 19.24 -7.93 -23.24
CA GLY A 146 18.47 -9.13 -23.51
C GLY A 146 17.00 -8.80 -23.81
N GLY A 147 16.36 -9.60 -24.66
CA GLY A 147 14.92 -9.50 -24.95
C GLY A 147 14.09 -9.96 -23.75
N ASN A 148 12.90 -9.41 -23.57
CA ASN A 148 11.99 -9.87 -22.53
C ASN A 148 11.40 -11.24 -22.91
N GLY A 149 11.16 -12.10 -21.93
CA GLY A 149 10.39 -13.33 -22.12
C GLY A 149 8.91 -13.01 -22.38
N GLY A 150 8.28 -13.78 -23.26
CA GLY A 150 6.85 -13.72 -23.53
C GLY A 150 6.04 -14.24 -22.34
N SER A 151 4.85 -13.71 -22.12
CA SER A 151 3.90 -14.29 -21.15
C SER A 151 3.50 -15.70 -21.56
N GLY A 152 3.23 -16.57 -20.57
CA GLY A 152 2.71 -17.92 -20.82
C GLY A 152 1.25 -17.90 -21.28
N ALA A 153 0.88 -18.85 -22.14
CA ALA A 153 -0.53 -19.17 -22.37
C ALA A 153 -1.19 -19.63 -21.06
N PRO A 154 -2.53 -19.68 -20.96
CA PRO A 154 -3.21 -20.20 -19.77
C PRO A 154 -2.64 -21.56 -19.30
N GLY A 155 -2.17 -21.62 -18.06
CA GLY A 155 -1.53 -22.80 -17.48
C GLY A 155 -0.11 -23.11 -17.98
N GLN A 156 0.50 -22.27 -18.80
CA GLN A 156 1.86 -22.44 -19.32
C GLN A 156 2.83 -21.44 -18.67
N PRO A 157 4.11 -21.83 -18.43
CA PRO A 157 5.08 -20.93 -17.82
C PRO A 157 5.39 -19.73 -18.73
N GLY A 158 5.76 -18.61 -18.09
CA GLY A 158 6.34 -17.47 -18.78
C GLY A 158 7.72 -17.76 -19.34
N GLY A 159 8.08 -17.13 -20.45
CA GLY A 159 9.39 -17.25 -21.07
C GLY A 159 10.50 -16.64 -20.23
N ALA A 160 11.70 -17.20 -20.25
CA ALA A 160 12.87 -16.59 -19.64
C ALA A 160 13.24 -15.26 -20.35
N GLY A 161 13.73 -14.28 -19.60
CA GLY A 161 14.37 -13.11 -20.18
C GLY A 161 15.71 -13.49 -20.83
N GLY A 162 16.06 -12.84 -21.95
CA GLY A 162 17.33 -13.03 -22.64
C GLY A 162 18.51 -12.42 -21.89
N ASP A 163 19.67 -12.99 -22.04
CA ASP A 163 20.92 -12.49 -21.44
C ASP A 163 21.48 -11.33 -22.28
N ALA A 164 22.05 -10.31 -21.65
CA ALA A 164 22.87 -9.31 -22.33
C ALA A 164 24.25 -9.89 -22.71
N GLY A 165 25.03 -9.15 -23.48
CA GLY A 165 26.42 -9.49 -23.77
C GLY A 165 27.41 -8.83 -22.81
N LEU A 166 28.32 -7.98 -23.37
CA LEU A 166 29.32 -7.26 -22.57
C LEU A 166 28.68 -6.11 -21.80
N ILE A 167 27.89 -5.29 -22.48
CA ILE A 167 27.21 -4.11 -21.92
C ILE A 167 25.73 -4.16 -22.31
N GLY A 168 24.86 -4.15 -21.29
CA GLY A 168 23.39 -4.15 -21.44
C GLY A 168 22.71 -4.81 -20.26
N ASN A 169 21.44 -4.57 -20.10
CA ASN A 169 20.64 -5.21 -19.05
C ASN A 169 20.07 -6.55 -19.53
N GLY A 170 19.93 -7.48 -18.62
CA GLY A 170 19.18 -8.71 -18.87
C GLY A 170 17.70 -8.39 -19.15
N GLY A 171 17.07 -9.21 -20.01
CA GLY A 171 15.64 -9.11 -20.28
C GLY A 171 14.79 -9.55 -19.08
N THR A 172 13.58 -9.02 -18.94
CA THR A 172 12.64 -9.46 -17.91
C THR A 172 12.08 -10.83 -18.22
N GLY A 173 11.83 -11.65 -17.20
CA GLY A 173 11.05 -12.88 -17.38
C GLY A 173 9.59 -12.58 -17.70
N GLY A 174 8.95 -13.40 -18.52
CA GLY A 174 7.53 -13.33 -18.84
C GLY A 174 6.63 -13.74 -17.66
N LYS A 175 5.44 -13.18 -17.55
CA LYS A 175 4.42 -13.62 -16.59
C LYS A 175 4.03 -15.08 -16.88
N GLY A 176 3.86 -15.91 -15.86
CA GLY A 176 3.20 -17.22 -15.98
C GLY A 176 1.74 -17.09 -16.37
N GLY A 177 1.23 -18.00 -17.19
CA GLY A 177 -0.17 -18.05 -17.60
C GLY A 177 -1.10 -18.33 -16.45
N ASP A 178 -2.25 -17.66 -16.41
CA ASP A 178 -3.27 -17.88 -15.40
C ASP A 178 -3.96 -19.24 -15.60
N GLY A 179 -4.18 -19.99 -14.55
CA GLY A 179 -4.90 -21.26 -14.57
C GLY A 179 -6.41 -21.02 -14.47
N LEU A 180 -7.14 -21.06 -15.57
CA LEU A 180 -8.60 -20.89 -15.58
C LEU A 180 -9.32 -22.06 -14.89
N VAL A 181 -8.83 -23.27 -15.04
CA VAL A 181 -9.34 -24.52 -14.45
C VAL A 181 -8.23 -25.33 -13.76
N GLY A 182 -7.02 -24.76 -13.69
CA GLY A 182 -5.81 -25.39 -13.15
C GLY A 182 -5.01 -24.47 -12.25
N SER A 183 -3.88 -24.96 -11.77
CA SER A 183 -2.90 -24.12 -11.06
C SER A 183 -2.33 -23.06 -11.97
N GLY A 184 -2.02 -21.88 -11.42
CA GLY A 184 -1.26 -20.86 -12.14
C GLY A 184 0.13 -21.40 -12.53
N ALA A 185 0.65 -20.95 -13.66
CA ALA A 185 1.96 -21.36 -14.13
C ALA A 185 3.10 -20.46 -13.62
N ALA A 186 4.33 -20.98 -13.60
CA ALA A 186 5.49 -20.24 -13.13
C ALA A 186 5.81 -19.02 -14.03
N GLY A 187 6.25 -17.92 -13.43
CA GLY A 187 6.88 -16.82 -14.15
C GLY A 187 8.25 -17.19 -14.68
N GLY A 188 8.66 -16.60 -15.80
CA GLY A 188 9.98 -16.81 -16.39
C GLY A 188 11.10 -16.18 -15.55
N VAL A 189 12.29 -16.76 -15.58
CA VAL A 189 13.47 -16.19 -14.93
C VAL A 189 13.91 -14.91 -15.65
N GLY A 190 14.46 -13.95 -14.90
CA GLY A 190 15.11 -12.77 -15.50
C GLY A 190 16.44 -13.13 -16.17
N GLY A 191 16.75 -12.53 -17.32
CA GLY A 191 18.02 -12.70 -18.03
C GLY A 191 19.20 -12.10 -17.26
N ARG A 192 20.39 -12.57 -17.54
CA ARG A 192 21.63 -12.02 -16.94
C ARG A 192 21.94 -10.63 -17.53
N GLY A 193 22.39 -9.72 -16.64
CA GLY A 193 22.99 -8.45 -17.05
C GLY A 193 24.36 -8.63 -17.75
N GLY A 194 24.83 -7.56 -18.38
CA GLY A 194 26.10 -7.56 -19.12
C GLY A 194 27.29 -7.97 -18.24
N TRP A 195 28.25 -8.68 -18.86
CA TRP A 195 29.43 -9.13 -18.16
C TRP A 195 30.26 -7.98 -17.56
N LEU A 196 30.37 -6.86 -18.28
CA LEU A 196 31.07 -5.66 -17.80
C LEU A 196 30.13 -4.69 -17.10
N LEU A 197 29.02 -4.33 -17.75
CA LEU A 197 28.09 -3.32 -17.25
C LEU A 197 26.64 -3.65 -17.62
N GLY A 198 25.77 -3.71 -16.62
CA GLY A 198 24.34 -3.86 -16.79
C GLY A 198 23.67 -4.61 -15.66
N ASN A 199 22.40 -4.33 -15.44
CA ASN A 199 21.62 -4.97 -14.39
C ASN A 199 21.03 -6.29 -14.86
N GLY A 200 20.84 -7.22 -13.93
CA GLY A 200 20.03 -8.42 -14.18
C GLY A 200 18.58 -8.06 -14.47
N GLY A 201 17.93 -8.85 -15.32
CA GLY A 201 16.49 -8.72 -15.62
C GLY A 201 15.63 -9.14 -14.43
N THR A 202 14.46 -8.53 -14.26
CA THR A 202 13.49 -8.96 -13.25
C THR A 202 12.89 -10.31 -13.60
N GLY A 203 12.60 -11.14 -12.62
CA GLY A 203 11.82 -12.36 -12.81
C GLY A 203 10.35 -12.02 -13.11
N GLY A 204 9.69 -12.85 -13.92
CA GLY A 204 8.26 -12.74 -14.23
C GLY A 204 7.39 -13.12 -13.02
N ALA A 205 6.23 -12.51 -12.88
CA ALA A 205 5.25 -12.92 -11.89
C ALA A 205 4.67 -14.29 -12.21
N GLY A 206 4.32 -15.07 -11.21
CA GLY A 206 3.54 -16.31 -11.38
C GLY A 206 2.11 -16.01 -11.84
N GLY A 207 1.50 -16.94 -12.56
CA GLY A 207 0.11 -16.86 -12.99
C GLY A 207 -0.86 -17.06 -11.84
N ALA A 208 -2.02 -16.42 -11.90
CA ALA A 208 -3.10 -16.65 -10.94
C ALA A 208 -3.72 -18.04 -11.12
N ALA A 209 -4.26 -18.62 -10.04
CA ALA A 209 -4.99 -19.90 -10.10
C ALA A 209 -6.50 -19.68 -9.98
N GLY A 210 -7.28 -20.66 -10.45
CA GLY A 210 -8.72 -20.77 -10.17
C GLY A 210 -9.01 -21.04 -8.70
N ALA A 211 -10.30 -21.01 -8.33
CA ALA A 211 -10.81 -20.91 -6.95
C ALA A 211 -10.34 -21.94 -5.89
N THR A 212 -9.69 -23.03 -6.25
CA THR A 212 -9.25 -24.09 -5.31
C THR A 212 -7.81 -24.58 -5.55
N LEU A 213 -7.04 -23.91 -6.37
CA LEU A 213 -5.75 -24.37 -6.86
C LEU A 213 -4.63 -23.38 -6.55
N VAL A 214 -3.40 -23.82 -6.77
CA VAL A 214 -2.17 -23.12 -6.35
C VAL A 214 -1.76 -22.08 -7.40
N GLY A 215 -1.47 -20.84 -7.01
CA GLY A 215 -0.87 -19.83 -7.89
C GLY A 215 0.52 -20.29 -8.39
N GLY A 216 0.96 -19.75 -9.53
CA GLY A 216 2.28 -20.03 -10.08
C GLY A 216 3.42 -19.40 -9.26
N THR A 217 4.60 -20.03 -9.23
CA THR A 217 5.79 -19.39 -8.64
C THR A 217 6.23 -18.18 -9.45
N GLY A 218 6.75 -17.15 -8.82
CA GLY A 218 7.48 -16.10 -9.54
C GLY A 218 8.76 -16.66 -10.19
N GLY A 219 9.34 -15.92 -11.14
CA GLY A 219 10.65 -16.22 -11.70
C GLY A 219 11.79 -15.61 -10.88
N VAL A 220 12.95 -16.27 -10.84
CA VAL A 220 14.15 -15.73 -10.19
C VAL A 220 14.64 -14.45 -10.93
N GLY A 221 15.13 -13.46 -10.19
CA GLY A 221 15.79 -12.30 -10.78
C GLY A 221 17.14 -12.68 -11.42
N GLY A 222 17.48 -12.07 -12.54
CA GLY A 222 18.74 -12.30 -13.24
C GLY A 222 19.95 -11.80 -12.46
N ALA A 223 21.05 -12.53 -12.50
CA ALA A 223 22.33 -12.08 -11.96
C ALA A 223 23.00 -11.06 -12.91
N THR A 224 24.02 -10.35 -12.43
CA THR A 224 24.80 -9.43 -13.25
C THR A 224 26.30 -9.79 -13.21
N GLY A 225 27.10 -9.16 -14.07
CA GLY A 225 28.54 -9.39 -14.16
C GLY A 225 29.38 -8.49 -13.25
N LEU A 226 30.23 -7.62 -13.83
CA LEU A 226 31.18 -6.82 -13.05
C LEU A 226 30.49 -5.63 -12.36
N ILE A 227 29.73 -4.82 -13.12
CA ILE A 227 29.06 -3.61 -12.61
C ILE A 227 27.58 -3.68 -12.90
N GLY A 228 26.76 -3.67 -11.86
CA GLY A 228 25.29 -3.65 -11.98
C GLY A 228 24.60 -4.36 -10.83
N SER A 229 23.31 -4.12 -10.68
CA SER A 229 22.49 -4.73 -9.64
C SER A 229 21.80 -5.98 -10.14
N GLY A 230 21.60 -6.95 -9.27
CA GLY A 230 20.79 -8.13 -9.57
C GLY A 230 19.34 -7.72 -9.87
N GLY A 231 18.66 -8.50 -10.69
CA GLY A 231 17.25 -8.32 -11.00
C GLY A 231 16.34 -8.66 -9.81
N PHE A 232 15.16 -8.08 -9.74
CA PHE A 232 14.16 -8.41 -8.73
C PHE A 232 13.60 -9.81 -8.96
N GLY A 233 13.29 -10.54 -7.91
CA GLY A 233 12.50 -11.77 -7.99
C GLY A 233 11.05 -11.46 -8.38
N GLY A 234 10.43 -12.35 -9.12
CA GLY A 234 9.02 -12.27 -9.49
C GLY A 234 8.10 -12.57 -8.31
N ALA A 235 6.95 -11.91 -8.27
CA ALA A 235 5.92 -12.21 -7.28
C ALA A 235 5.30 -13.59 -7.51
N GLY A 236 4.87 -14.27 -6.45
CA GLY A 236 4.01 -15.44 -6.54
C GLY A 236 2.64 -15.08 -7.11
N GLY A 237 2.02 -16.00 -7.83
CA GLY A 237 0.68 -15.82 -8.39
C GLY A 237 -0.41 -15.84 -7.32
N ALA A 238 -1.48 -15.07 -7.53
CA ALA A 238 -2.65 -15.09 -6.66
C ALA A 238 -3.38 -16.45 -6.75
N ALA A 239 -3.89 -16.92 -5.61
CA ALA A 239 -4.76 -18.10 -5.53
C ALA A 239 -5.92 -17.80 -4.59
N ALA A 240 -7.09 -18.30 -4.90
CA ALA A 240 -8.27 -18.18 -4.03
C ALA A 240 -8.37 -19.31 -3.00
N GLY A 241 -7.50 -20.33 -3.08
CA GLY A 241 -7.46 -21.51 -2.20
C GLY A 241 -6.20 -21.57 -1.34
N VAL A 242 -6.20 -22.48 -0.37
CA VAL A 242 -5.08 -22.75 0.55
C VAL A 242 -4.03 -23.60 -0.19
N GLY A 243 -3.04 -22.97 -0.72
CA GLY A 243 -1.94 -23.65 -1.41
C GLY A 243 -1.27 -22.71 -2.40
N THR A 244 -0.19 -22.09 -1.95
CA THR A 244 0.35 -20.93 -2.64
C THR A 244 1.84 -21.06 -2.82
N THR A 245 2.33 -20.47 -3.88
CA THR A 245 3.76 -20.47 -4.18
C THR A 245 4.39 -19.16 -3.71
N GLY A 246 5.52 -19.30 -3.05
CA GLY A 246 6.28 -18.17 -2.53
C GLY A 246 6.79 -17.22 -3.60
N GLY A 247 7.10 -16.02 -3.19
CA GLY A 247 7.95 -15.11 -3.94
C GLY A 247 9.34 -15.75 -4.15
N VAL A 248 10.00 -15.41 -5.23
CA VAL A 248 11.29 -16.01 -5.59
C VAL A 248 12.42 -15.03 -5.33
N SER A 249 13.62 -15.55 -5.14
CA SER A 249 14.80 -14.76 -4.80
C SER A 249 15.16 -13.70 -5.87
N GLY A 250 15.68 -12.59 -5.39
CA GLY A 250 16.35 -11.60 -6.24
C GLY A 250 17.65 -12.15 -6.82
N GLY A 251 18.08 -11.60 -7.93
CA GLY A 251 19.36 -11.96 -8.57
C GLY A 251 20.56 -11.45 -7.78
N VAL A 252 21.69 -12.11 -7.94
CA VAL A 252 22.96 -11.73 -7.32
C VAL A 252 23.48 -10.46 -7.99
N GLY A 253 23.99 -9.51 -7.18
CA GLY A 253 24.66 -8.30 -7.66
C GLY A 253 26.04 -8.63 -8.26
N GLY A 254 26.52 -7.72 -9.11
CA GLY A 254 27.87 -7.80 -9.68
C GLY A 254 28.98 -7.53 -8.65
N VAL A 255 30.22 -7.53 -9.13
CA VAL A 255 31.37 -7.18 -8.27
C VAL A 255 31.14 -5.82 -7.63
N PHE A 256 30.67 -4.84 -8.43
CA PHE A 256 30.21 -3.52 -7.99
C PHE A 256 28.72 -3.42 -8.24
N GLY A 257 27.91 -3.82 -7.26
CA GLY A 257 26.46 -3.73 -7.42
C GLY A 257 25.67 -4.39 -6.31
N ASN A 258 24.44 -3.98 -6.19
CA ASN A 258 23.54 -4.48 -5.15
C ASN A 258 22.86 -5.79 -5.58
N GLY A 259 22.49 -6.61 -4.62
CA GLY A 259 21.59 -7.72 -4.86
C GLY A 259 20.18 -7.22 -5.24
N GLY A 260 19.44 -8.01 -6.02
CA GLY A 260 18.05 -7.72 -6.36
C GLY A 260 17.11 -8.02 -5.18
N PHE A 261 15.98 -7.31 -5.10
CA PHE A 261 14.95 -7.61 -4.10
C PHE A 261 14.29 -8.95 -4.37
N GLY A 262 13.86 -9.63 -3.32
CA GLY A 262 13.01 -10.81 -3.40
C GLY A 262 11.59 -10.44 -3.87
N GLY A 263 10.92 -11.34 -4.57
CA GLY A 263 9.54 -11.18 -5.01
C GLY A 263 8.56 -11.34 -3.85
N ALA A 264 7.41 -10.67 -3.92
CA ALA A 264 6.34 -10.85 -2.96
C ALA A 264 5.75 -12.27 -3.04
N GLY A 265 5.40 -12.85 -1.92
CA GLY A 265 4.63 -14.10 -1.85
C GLY A 265 3.18 -13.88 -2.30
N GLY A 266 2.57 -14.90 -2.91
CA GLY A 266 1.12 -14.97 -3.06
C GLY A 266 0.42 -15.25 -1.73
N LEU A 267 -0.90 -15.32 -1.72
CA LEU A 267 -1.71 -15.59 -0.52
C LEU A 267 -1.25 -16.88 0.17
N GLY A 268 -0.89 -16.83 1.46
CA GLY A 268 -0.39 -17.98 2.24
C GLY A 268 1.04 -18.42 1.90
N ALA A 269 1.80 -17.66 1.13
CA ALA A 269 3.15 -18.01 0.70
C ALA A 269 4.21 -17.00 1.13
N ALA A 270 5.38 -17.49 1.48
CA ALA A 270 6.49 -16.66 1.92
C ALA A 270 6.97 -15.69 0.83
N GLY A 271 7.45 -14.53 1.25
CA GLY A 271 8.20 -13.62 0.37
C GLY A 271 9.54 -14.26 -0.05
N GLY A 272 10.03 -13.88 -1.22
CA GLY A 272 11.31 -14.32 -1.74
C GLY A 272 12.50 -13.69 -1.01
N VAL A 273 13.60 -14.41 -0.94
CA VAL A 273 14.85 -13.91 -0.31
C VAL A 273 15.48 -12.86 -1.20
N GLY A 274 16.05 -11.81 -0.62
CA GLY A 274 16.86 -10.83 -1.34
C GLY A 274 18.14 -11.45 -1.93
N GLY A 275 18.56 -11.00 -3.10
CA GLY A 275 19.81 -11.42 -3.72
C GLY A 275 21.03 -10.93 -2.93
N ALA A 276 22.11 -11.70 -2.91
CA ALA A 276 23.35 -11.26 -2.28
C ALA A 276 24.10 -10.25 -3.16
N ALA A 277 24.88 -9.35 -2.54
CA ALA A 277 25.93 -8.60 -3.23
C ALA A 277 27.22 -9.43 -3.30
N SER A 278 28.09 -9.21 -4.31
CA SER A 278 29.31 -10.00 -4.48
C SER A 278 30.51 -9.46 -3.70
N TYR A 279 31.11 -8.32 -4.13
CA TYR A 279 32.29 -7.73 -3.46
C TYR A 279 32.00 -6.37 -2.87
N PHE A 280 31.27 -5.53 -3.58
CA PHE A 280 30.88 -4.16 -3.18
C PHE A 280 29.40 -3.94 -3.48
N GLY A 281 28.68 -3.32 -2.56
CA GLY A 281 27.25 -3.02 -2.71
C GLY A 281 26.46 -3.51 -1.52
N THR A 282 25.17 -3.52 -1.60
CA THR A 282 24.27 -3.97 -0.53
C THR A 282 23.51 -5.23 -0.93
N GLY A 283 23.21 -6.10 -0.01
CA GLY A 283 22.28 -7.20 -0.20
C GLY A 283 20.90 -6.66 -0.57
N GLY A 284 20.16 -7.35 -1.42
CA GLY A 284 18.79 -7.02 -1.76
C GLY A 284 17.84 -7.21 -0.58
N GLY A 285 16.77 -6.44 -0.51
CA GLY A 285 15.71 -6.66 0.49
C GLY A 285 14.92 -7.94 0.23
N GLY A 286 14.41 -8.57 1.28
CA GLY A 286 13.45 -9.67 1.19
C GLY A 286 12.08 -9.21 0.67
N GLY A 287 11.37 -10.09 0.01
CA GLY A 287 9.99 -9.85 -0.46
C GLY A 287 8.97 -9.90 0.67
N VAL A 288 7.85 -9.24 0.48
CA VAL A 288 6.72 -9.28 1.44
C VAL A 288 6.08 -10.67 1.40
N GLY A 289 5.73 -11.22 2.56
CA GLY A 289 4.94 -12.44 2.66
C GLY A 289 3.46 -12.19 2.30
N GLY A 290 2.81 -13.18 1.69
CA GLY A 290 1.35 -13.18 1.56
C GLY A 290 0.67 -13.43 2.91
N ASP A 291 -0.64 -13.17 3.00
CA ASP A 291 -1.39 -13.39 4.24
C ASP A 291 -1.17 -14.81 4.79
N GLY A 292 -0.86 -14.91 6.07
CA GLY A 292 -0.52 -16.18 6.73
C GLY A 292 0.89 -16.69 6.47
N ALA A 293 1.77 -15.95 5.78
CA ALA A 293 3.11 -16.42 5.44
C ALA A 293 4.21 -15.38 5.75
N PRO A 294 5.41 -15.82 6.08
CA PRO A 294 6.49 -14.94 6.50
C PRO A 294 7.03 -14.09 5.35
N GLY A 295 7.59 -12.94 5.70
CA GLY A 295 8.42 -12.15 4.78
C GLY A 295 9.71 -12.92 4.43
N GLY A 296 10.26 -12.64 3.24
CA GLY A 296 11.54 -13.18 2.81
C GLY A 296 12.71 -12.56 3.57
N ASP A 297 13.77 -13.29 3.75
CA ASP A 297 14.99 -12.78 4.38
C ASP A 297 15.70 -11.77 3.46
N GLY A 298 16.40 -10.82 4.06
CA GLY A 298 17.30 -9.91 3.34
C GLY A 298 18.51 -10.67 2.78
N GLY A 299 18.97 -10.27 1.60
CA GLY A 299 20.17 -10.82 0.96
C GLY A 299 21.44 -10.50 1.75
N ALA A 300 22.41 -11.39 1.70
CA ALA A 300 23.70 -11.17 2.33
C ALA A 300 24.44 -9.97 1.71
N GLY A 301 25.11 -9.23 2.55
CA GLY A 301 26.08 -8.21 2.15
C GLY A 301 27.28 -8.84 1.43
N PRO A 302 28.14 -8.01 0.83
CA PRO A 302 29.23 -8.45 -0.03
C PRO A 302 30.43 -9.01 0.73
N LEU A 303 31.36 -9.58 -0.02
CA LEU A 303 32.59 -10.10 0.57
C LEU A 303 33.47 -8.99 1.20
N LEU A 304 33.45 -7.76 0.65
CA LEU A 304 34.30 -6.69 1.16
C LEU A 304 33.48 -5.61 1.87
N ILE A 305 32.82 -4.73 1.13
CA ILE A 305 32.22 -3.51 1.69
C ILE A 305 30.76 -3.36 1.24
N GLY A 306 29.85 -3.31 2.21
CA GLY A 306 28.46 -2.98 2.02
C GLY A 306 27.55 -3.68 3.02
N ASN A 307 26.31 -3.25 3.10
CA ASN A 307 25.37 -3.69 4.11
C ASN A 307 24.59 -4.94 3.69
N GLY A 308 24.07 -5.65 4.64
CA GLY A 308 23.05 -6.67 4.44
C GLY A 308 21.73 -6.07 3.99
N GLY A 309 20.93 -6.83 3.25
CA GLY A 309 19.59 -6.45 2.85
C GLY A 309 18.61 -6.48 4.02
N VAL A 310 17.57 -5.65 3.97
CA VAL A 310 16.48 -5.65 4.96
C VAL A 310 15.59 -6.89 4.79
N GLY A 311 15.03 -7.41 5.85
CA GLY A 311 14.01 -8.47 5.81
C GLY A 311 12.69 -7.95 5.27
N GLY A 312 11.94 -8.80 4.56
CA GLY A 312 10.60 -8.50 4.06
C GLY A 312 9.55 -8.46 5.18
N LEU A 313 8.46 -7.72 4.97
CA LEU A 313 7.33 -7.68 5.87
C LEU A 313 6.62 -9.04 5.91
N GLY A 314 6.18 -9.47 7.07
CA GLY A 314 5.29 -10.63 7.21
C GLY A 314 3.89 -10.32 6.70
N GLY A 315 3.25 -11.29 6.06
CA GLY A 315 1.82 -11.24 5.80
C GLY A 315 1.00 -11.33 7.08
N ALA A 316 -0.32 -11.16 6.98
CA ALA A 316 -1.21 -11.19 8.15
C ALA A 316 -0.92 -12.42 9.03
N GLY A 317 -0.71 -12.22 10.32
CA GLY A 317 -0.42 -13.26 11.32
C GLY A 317 0.97 -13.88 11.22
N ALA A 318 1.79 -13.56 10.25
CA ALA A 318 3.07 -14.22 10.01
C ALA A 318 4.28 -13.33 10.30
N ALA A 319 5.40 -13.98 10.56
CA ALA A 319 6.64 -13.31 10.95
C ALA A 319 7.23 -12.45 9.82
N GLY A 320 7.89 -11.35 10.17
CA GLY A 320 8.80 -10.65 9.24
C GLY A 320 10.03 -11.49 8.93
N GLY A 321 10.62 -11.28 7.76
CA GLY A 321 11.88 -11.89 7.34
C GLY A 321 13.07 -11.35 8.13
N ASN A 322 14.13 -12.13 8.26
CA ASN A 322 15.35 -11.67 8.92
C ASN A 322 16.14 -10.70 8.03
N GLY A 323 16.88 -9.79 8.64
CA GLY A 323 17.88 -8.98 7.93
C GLY A 323 19.07 -9.81 7.49
N GLY A 324 19.63 -9.51 6.32
CA GLY A 324 20.83 -10.15 5.79
C GLY A 324 22.08 -9.74 6.56
N ALA A 325 23.09 -10.59 6.58
CA ALA A 325 24.38 -10.27 7.18
C ALA A 325 25.07 -9.09 6.43
N GLY A 326 25.78 -8.26 7.13
CA GLY A 326 26.64 -7.20 6.56
C GLY A 326 27.83 -7.78 5.80
N GLY A 327 28.55 -6.92 5.10
CA GLY A 327 29.76 -7.28 4.37
C GLY A 327 30.83 -7.88 5.28
N MET A 328 31.64 -8.81 4.71
CA MET A 328 32.59 -9.53 5.53
C MET A 328 33.62 -8.60 6.18
N LEU A 329 34.16 -7.62 5.45
CA LEU A 329 35.14 -6.67 5.99
C LEU A 329 34.43 -5.50 6.68
N LEU A 330 33.60 -4.78 5.94
CA LEU A 330 32.92 -3.58 6.42
C LEU A 330 31.46 -3.55 5.94
N GLY A 331 30.54 -3.49 6.87
CA GLY A 331 29.11 -3.33 6.54
C GLY A 331 28.20 -3.66 7.70
N ASP A 332 27.10 -2.96 7.75
CA ASP A 332 26.08 -3.19 8.76
C ASP A 332 25.19 -4.39 8.39
N GLY A 333 24.68 -5.09 9.38
CA GLY A 333 23.62 -6.06 9.19
C GLY A 333 22.33 -5.36 8.74
N GLY A 334 21.54 -6.01 7.89
CA GLY A 334 20.22 -5.52 7.48
C GLY A 334 19.22 -5.55 8.63
N ALA A 335 18.25 -4.63 8.64
CA ALA A 335 17.17 -4.68 9.62
C ALA A 335 16.24 -5.88 9.37
N GLY A 336 15.66 -6.43 10.43
CA GLY A 336 14.58 -7.42 10.33
C GLY A 336 13.27 -6.79 9.83
N GLY A 337 12.46 -7.55 9.13
CA GLY A 337 11.13 -7.15 8.65
C GLY A 337 10.11 -7.09 9.79
N GLN A 338 9.11 -6.25 9.66
CA GLN A 338 8.00 -6.19 10.61
C GLN A 338 7.09 -7.43 10.49
N GLY A 339 6.61 -7.94 11.62
CA GLY A 339 5.59 -8.98 11.67
C GLY A 339 4.21 -8.48 11.19
N GLY A 340 3.45 -9.36 10.56
CA GLY A 340 2.10 -9.04 10.09
C GLY A 340 1.09 -8.89 11.22
N PRO A 341 0.08 -8.03 11.07
CA PRO A 341 -0.98 -7.87 12.06
C PRO A 341 -1.82 -9.15 12.16
N ALA A 342 -2.44 -9.36 13.31
CA ALA A 342 -3.40 -10.45 13.48
C ALA A 342 -4.67 -10.18 12.63
N VAL A 343 -5.15 -11.21 11.94
CA VAL A 343 -6.40 -11.17 11.17
C VAL A 343 -7.24 -12.39 11.52
N ALA A 344 -8.54 -12.19 11.73
CA ALA A 344 -9.45 -13.28 12.05
C ALA A 344 -9.47 -14.32 10.92
N GLY A 345 -9.37 -15.60 11.29
CA GLY A 345 -9.35 -16.71 10.32
C GLY A 345 -7.99 -17.00 9.70
N VAL A 346 -6.98 -16.16 9.92
CA VAL A 346 -5.60 -16.39 9.47
C VAL A 346 -4.75 -16.80 10.67
N LEU A 347 -4.07 -17.93 10.58
CA LEU A 347 -3.17 -18.48 11.64
C LEU A 347 -3.75 -18.40 13.07
N GLY A 348 -5.05 -18.67 13.22
CA GLY A 348 -5.73 -18.61 14.52
C GLY A 348 -5.86 -17.22 15.12
N GLY A 349 -5.70 -16.16 14.31
CA GLY A 349 -5.79 -14.78 14.78
C GLY A 349 -4.60 -14.29 15.59
N MET A 350 -3.44 -14.97 15.47
CA MET A 350 -2.20 -14.53 16.12
C MET A 350 -1.43 -13.55 15.22
N PRO A 351 -0.83 -12.51 15.80
CA PRO A 351 0.03 -11.61 15.06
C PRO A 351 1.41 -12.23 14.81
N GLY A 352 2.06 -11.81 13.75
CA GLY A 352 3.42 -12.23 13.42
C GLY A 352 4.48 -11.61 14.32
N ALA A 353 5.55 -12.34 14.59
CA ALA A 353 6.75 -11.79 15.23
C ALA A 353 7.55 -10.92 14.24
N GLY A 354 8.28 -9.94 14.75
CA GLY A 354 9.29 -9.24 13.96
C GLY A 354 10.45 -10.16 13.58
N GLY A 355 11.04 -9.95 12.39
CA GLY A 355 12.24 -10.66 11.97
C GLY A 355 13.48 -10.19 12.73
N ASN A 356 14.49 -11.03 12.84
CA ASN A 356 15.74 -10.66 13.50
C ASN A 356 16.57 -9.71 12.63
N GLY A 357 17.34 -8.82 13.25
CA GLY A 357 18.36 -8.04 12.56
C GLY A 357 19.53 -8.92 12.11
N GLY A 358 20.10 -8.61 10.97
CA GLY A 358 21.30 -9.28 10.43
C GLY A 358 22.55 -8.93 11.24
N ASN A 359 23.51 -9.82 11.23
CA ASN A 359 24.79 -9.61 11.91
C ASN A 359 25.74 -8.78 11.01
N ALA A 360 26.54 -7.91 11.61
CA ALA A 360 27.77 -7.44 10.99
C ALA A 360 28.89 -8.48 11.18
N ASN A 361 29.95 -8.40 10.34
CA ASN A 361 31.08 -9.33 10.43
C ASN A 361 32.28 -8.68 11.15
N TRP A 362 33.25 -8.11 10.42
CA TRP A 362 34.46 -7.54 11.06
C TRP A 362 34.21 -6.12 11.57
N PHE A 363 33.71 -5.24 10.70
CA PHE A 363 33.42 -3.83 11.00
C PHE A 363 31.98 -3.52 10.62
N GLY A 364 31.23 -2.94 11.47
CA GLY A 364 29.84 -2.50 11.24
C GLY A 364 28.93 -2.79 12.41
N SER A 365 27.74 -2.24 12.35
CA SER A 365 26.69 -2.43 13.36
C SER A 365 25.76 -3.58 12.99
N GLY A 366 25.26 -4.32 13.97
CA GLY A 366 24.20 -5.26 13.74
C GLY A 366 22.90 -4.56 13.32
N GLY A 367 22.11 -5.19 12.46
CA GLY A 367 20.80 -4.68 12.05
C GLY A 367 19.80 -4.67 13.23
N ALA A 368 18.88 -3.71 13.22
CA ALA A 368 17.79 -3.69 14.20
C ALA A 368 16.83 -4.88 13.97
N GLY A 369 16.24 -5.41 15.04
CA GLY A 369 15.14 -6.36 14.93
C GLY A 369 13.86 -5.67 14.42
N GLY A 370 13.03 -6.41 13.69
CA GLY A 370 11.73 -5.94 13.22
C GLY A 370 10.70 -5.84 14.34
N GLN A 371 9.75 -4.96 14.20
CA GLN A 371 8.63 -4.81 15.14
C GLN A 371 7.67 -6.01 15.03
N GLY A 372 7.09 -6.45 16.14
CA GLY A 372 6.02 -7.43 16.16
C GLY A 372 4.69 -6.86 15.63
N GLY A 373 3.85 -7.72 15.08
CA GLY A 373 2.50 -7.36 14.60
C GLY A 373 1.51 -7.07 15.75
N THR A 374 0.47 -6.30 15.45
CA THR A 374 -0.60 -5.98 16.40
C THR A 374 -1.57 -7.16 16.59
N GLY A 375 -2.07 -7.37 17.80
CA GLY A 375 -3.08 -8.38 18.12
C GLY A 375 -4.49 -8.03 17.61
N LEU A 376 -5.35 -9.04 17.52
CA LEU A 376 -6.77 -8.87 17.18
C LEU A 376 -7.54 -8.19 18.31
N ALA A 377 -8.46 -7.29 17.93
CA ALA A 377 -9.50 -6.86 18.85
C ALA A 377 -10.47 -8.03 19.14
N GLY A 378 -10.89 -8.16 20.40
CA GLY A 378 -11.91 -9.16 20.78
C GLY A 378 -13.28 -8.83 20.16
N THR A 379 -14.08 -9.86 19.91
CA THR A 379 -15.44 -9.67 19.44
C THR A 379 -16.35 -9.13 20.53
N ASN A 380 -17.21 -8.18 20.20
CA ASN A 380 -18.21 -7.70 21.14
C ASN A 380 -19.22 -8.81 21.50
N GLY A 381 -19.66 -8.86 22.76
CA GLY A 381 -20.76 -9.74 23.16
C GLY A 381 -22.04 -9.39 22.38
N VAL A 382 -22.71 -10.40 21.85
CA VAL A 382 -23.97 -10.22 21.11
C VAL A 382 -25.13 -10.45 22.08
N ASN A 383 -25.97 -9.43 22.30
CA ASN A 383 -27.20 -9.57 23.05
C ASN A 383 -28.35 -10.03 22.14
N PRO A 384 -29.29 -10.84 22.64
CA PRO A 384 -30.46 -11.23 21.82
C PRO A 384 -31.34 -10.00 21.54
N GLY A 385 -31.46 -9.70 20.31
CA GLY A 385 -32.46 -8.97 19.55
C GLY A 385 -33.16 -7.76 20.16
N SER A 386 -32.64 -6.56 19.98
CA SER A 386 -33.48 -5.36 20.03
C SER A 386 -34.12 -5.12 18.65
N ILE A 387 -35.38 -4.72 18.65
CA ILE A 387 -36.09 -4.26 17.44
C ILE A 387 -35.48 -2.92 17.05
N ALA A 388 -34.99 -2.80 15.81
CA ALA A 388 -34.40 -1.57 15.32
C ALA A 388 -35.46 -0.45 15.24
N ASN A 389 -35.12 0.74 15.76
CA ASN A 389 -35.96 1.92 15.57
C ASN A 389 -35.53 2.62 14.27
N PRO A 390 -36.41 2.69 13.24
CA PRO A 390 -36.04 3.30 11.97
C PRO A 390 -36.04 4.84 12.00
N ASN A 391 -36.49 5.46 13.08
CA ASN A 391 -36.59 6.92 13.18
C ASN A 391 -35.25 7.56 13.48
N THR A 392 -34.99 8.68 12.82
CA THR A 392 -33.78 9.50 13.01
C THR A 392 -34.14 10.87 13.58
N GLY A 393 -33.24 11.49 14.31
CA GLY A 393 -33.36 12.90 14.71
C GLY A 393 -33.41 13.82 13.47
N ALA A 394 -33.97 14.98 13.64
CA ALA A 394 -34.00 15.98 12.56
C ALA A 394 -32.56 16.40 12.18
N ASN A 395 -32.28 16.51 10.90
CA ASN A 395 -30.98 17.03 10.44
C ASN A 395 -30.87 18.52 10.74
N GLY A 396 -29.64 18.98 10.98
CA GLY A 396 -29.33 20.40 11.09
C GLY A 396 -29.60 21.14 9.77
N THR A 397 -29.89 22.41 9.87
CA THR A 397 -30.11 23.26 8.69
C THR A 397 -28.77 23.65 8.05
N ASP A 398 -28.72 23.63 6.73
CA ASP A 398 -27.59 24.14 5.97
C ASP A 398 -27.61 25.68 5.98
N ASN A 399 -26.48 26.31 6.23
CA ASN A 399 -26.28 27.72 6.16
C ASN A 399 -25.19 28.07 5.14
N SER A 400 -25.54 28.87 4.14
CA SER A 400 -24.62 29.32 3.10
C SER A 400 -24.77 30.83 2.93
N GLY A 401 -23.69 31.57 2.84
CA GLY A 401 -23.72 33.02 2.69
C GLY A 401 -22.39 33.73 2.92
N ASN A 402 -22.41 35.02 2.98
CA ASN A 402 -21.25 35.87 3.26
C ASN A 402 -20.98 35.93 4.78
N GLY A 403 -19.73 36.13 5.14
CA GLY A 403 -19.27 36.11 6.53
C GLY A 403 -19.11 34.70 7.07
N ASN A 404 -18.79 34.59 8.37
CA ASN A 404 -18.68 33.30 9.02
C ASN A 404 -20.04 32.59 9.01
N GLN A 405 -20.04 31.38 8.48
CA GLN A 405 -21.23 30.54 8.40
C GLN A 405 -21.10 29.32 9.28
N THR A 406 -22.14 28.99 10.03
CA THR A 406 -22.18 27.77 10.85
C THR A 406 -23.44 27.00 10.53
N GLY A 407 -23.29 25.72 10.17
CA GLY A 407 -24.40 24.80 9.93
C GLY A 407 -25.21 24.57 11.22
N GLY A 408 -26.48 24.30 11.09
CA GLY A 408 -27.35 23.94 12.22
C GLY A 408 -26.98 22.60 12.82
N ASN A 409 -27.16 22.40 14.11
CA ASN A 409 -26.92 21.12 14.76
C ASN A 409 -28.02 20.12 14.43
N GLY A 410 -27.65 18.84 14.29
CA GLY A 410 -28.60 17.73 14.20
C GLY A 410 -29.39 17.57 15.49
N GLY A 411 -30.64 17.22 15.38
CA GLY A 411 -31.50 16.89 16.53
C GLY A 411 -31.19 15.53 17.14
N PRO A 412 -31.48 15.30 18.43
CA PRO A 412 -31.29 14.00 19.04
C PRO A 412 -32.21 12.95 18.39
N GLY A 413 -31.76 11.70 18.38
CA GLY A 413 -32.56 10.56 17.95
C GLY A 413 -33.79 10.39 18.85
N PRO A 414 -34.93 9.94 18.36
CA PRO A 414 -36.10 9.67 19.19
C PRO A 414 -35.85 8.50 20.16
N ALA A 415 -36.46 8.53 21.30
CA ALA A 415 -36.44 7.44 22.27
C ALA A 415 -37.09 6.19 21.68
N GLY A 416 -36.53 5.01 21.95
CA GLY A 416 -37.14 3.73 21.62
C GLY A 416 -38.34 3.37 22.54
N GLY A 417 -39.26 2.59 22.03
CA GLY A 417 -40.32 1.95 22.81
C GLY A 417 -39.80 0.74 23.61
N VAL A 418 -40.74 -0.01 24.23
CA VAL A 418 -40.39 -1.23 25.00
C VAL A 418 -39.74 -2.26 24.07
N GLY A 419 -38.48 -2.67 24.38
CA GLY A 419 -37.70 -3.62 23.57
C GLY A 419 -37.20 -3.03 22.26
N GLU A 420 -37.39 -1.74 21.99
CA GLU A 420 -36.91 -1.07 20.79
C GLU A 420 -35.60 -0.31 21.05
N ALA A 421 -34.76 -0.28 20.05
CA ALA A 421 -33.53 0.54 20.03
C ALA A 421 -33.89 2.04 20.04
N GLY A 422 -33.03 2.86 20.62
CA GLY A 422 -33.10 4.30 20.42
C GLY A 422 -32.86 4.66 18.95
N GLY A 423 -33.51 5.71 18.46
CA GLY A 423 -33.30 6.19 17.08
C GLY A 423 -31.94 6.84 16.89
N VAL A 424 -31.50 6.94 15.66
CA VAL A 424 -30.21 7.59 15.30
C VAL A 424 -30.32 9.11 15.43
N GLY A 425 -29.27 9.78 15.93
CA GLY A 425 -29.20 11.24 15.92
C GLY A 425 -29.19 11.83 14.51
N GLY A 426 -29.74 13.02 14.34
CA GLY A 426 -29.75 13.74 13.06
C GLY A 426 -28.35 14.20 12.67
N GLN A 427 -28.08 14.37 11.39
CA GLN A 427 -26.82 14.91 10.90
C GLN A 427 -26.73 16.43 11.15
N GLY A 428 -25.51 16.94 11.38
CA GLY A 428 -25.24 18.38 11.38
C GLY A 428 -25.36 18.96 9.98
N GLY A 429 -25.79 20.20 9.87
CA GLY A 429 -25.94 20.93 8.61
C GLY A 429 -24.61 21.44 8.06
N LEU A 430 -24.59 21.79 6.78
CA LEU A 430 -23.48 22.45 6.10
C LEU A 430 -23.33 23.90 6.61
N GLY A 431 -22.10 24.34 6.87
CA GLY A 431 -21.75 25.76 7.05
C GLY A 431 -20.82 26.19 5.93
N GLU A 432 -21.34 26.97 4.94
CA GLU A 432 -20.58 27.38 3.75
C GLU A 432 -20.42 28.89 3.72
N SER A 433 -19.17 29.36 3.76
CA SER A 433 -18.83 30.76 3.55
C SER A 433 -18.48 31.03 2.09
N LEU A 434 -19.19 31.93 1.44
CA LEU A 434 -19.03 32.28 0.03
C LEU A 434 -18.08 33.48 -0.23
N ASP A 435 -17.51 34.06 0.81
CA ASP A 435 -16.65 35.25 0.74
C ASP A 435 -15.29 35.06 1.43
N GLY A 436 -14.88 33.79 1.60
CA GLY A 436 -13.58 33.41 2.14
C GLY A 436 -13.41 33.57 3.66
N ASN A 437 -14.47 33.80 4.40
CA ASN A 437 -14.50 33.73 5.86
C ASN A 437 -14.67 32.30 6.35
N ASP A 438 -14.81 32.08 7.67
CA ASP A 438 -14.86 30.73 8.25
C ASP A 438 -16.18 30.03 7.90
N GLY A 439 -16.06 28.76 7.50
CA GLY A 439 -17.17 27.83 7.31
C GLY A 439 -17.12 26.72 8.37
N THR A 440 -18.13 26.59 9.21
CA THR A 440 -18.17 25.56 10.28
C THR A 440 -19.39 24.66 10.11
N GLY A 441 -19.19 23.36 10.01
CA GLY A 441 -20.26 22.37 10.01
C GLY A 441 -20.98 22.28 11.36
N GLY A 442 -22.28 22.03 11.34
CA GLY A 442 -23.07 21.79 12.55
C GLY A 442 -22.71 20.48 13.24
N LYS A 443 -22.92 20.37 14.53
CA LYS A 443 -22.71 19.11 15.28
C LYS A 443 -23.78 18.08 14.91
N GLY A 444 -23.39 16.79 14.91
CA GLY A 444 -24.35 15.67 14.85
C GLY A 444 -25.19 15.59 16.12
N GLY A 445 -26.44 15.18 16.01
CA GLY A 445 -27.33 14.94 17.15
C GLY A 445 -26.95 13.70 17.95
N ALA A 446 -27.17 13.69 19.25
CA ALA A 446 -26.98 12.51 20.06
C ALA A 446 -27.94 11.38 19.66
N GLY A 447 -27.53 10.11 19.88
CA GLY A 447 -28.40 8.95 19.72
C GLY A 447 -29.59 8.99 20.68
N GLY A 448 -30.73 8.44 20.27
CA GLY A 448 -31.93 8.34 21.11
C GLY A 448 -31.74 7.37 22.26
N THR A 449 -32.33 7.69 23.41
CA THR A 449 -32.36 6.80 24.56
C THR A 449 -33.19 5.55 24.27
N VAL A 450 -32.83 4.43 24.86
CA VAL A 450 -33.62 3.19 24.80
C VAL A 450 -34.86 3.28 25.67
N GLY A 451 -35.87 2.49 25.32
CA GLY A 451 -37.00 2.21 26.17
C GLY A 451 -36.66 1.20 27.29
N THR A 452 -37.67 0.84 28.09
CA THR A 452 -37.55 -0.24 29.07
C THR A 452 -37.46 -1.59 28.35
N ASP A 453 -36.67 -2.53 28.90
CA ASP A 453 -36.48 -3.91 28.44
C ASP A 453 -35.55 -4.07 27.21
N GLY A 454 -34.24 -3.86 27.36
CA GLY A 454 -33.23 -4.53 26.51
C GLY A 454 -32.93 -3.93 25.15
N GLY A 455 -33.41 -2.73 24.82
CA GLY A 455 -33.12 -2.07 23.53
C GLY A 455 -31.68 -1.58 23.39
N ALA A 456 -31.15 -1.57 22.18
CA ALA A 456 -29.85 -0.97 21.88
C ALA A 456 -29.91 0.56 21.94
N GLY A 457 -28.88 1.22 22.44
CA GLY A 457 -28.73 2.68 22.37
C GLY A 457 -28.72 3.16 20.92
N GLY A 458 -29.35 4.29 20.65
CA GLY A 458 -29.30 4.90 19.30
C GLY A 458 -27.88 5.38 18.96
N ALA A 459 -27.48 5.28 17.73
CA ALA A 459 -26.21 5.82 17.26
C ALA A 459 -26.27 7.36 17.17
N GLY A 460 -25.16 8.04 17.43
CA GLY A 460 -25.01 9.47 17.21
C GLY A 460 -25.02 9.83 15.70
N GLY A 461 -25.54 10.98 15.37
CA GLY A 461 -25.54 11.54 14.01
C GLY A 461 -24.15 12.03 13.58
N ALA A 462 -23.87 12.02 12.29
CA ALA A 462 -22.63 12.58 11.76
C ALA A 462 -22.58 14.11 11.90
N GLY A 463 -21.39 14.68 12.09
CA GLY A 463 -21.14 16.11 12.02
C GLY A 463 -21.33 16.62 10.58
N GLY A 464 -21.73 17.87 10.44
CA GLY A 464 -21.90 18.57 9.16
C GLY A 464 -20.56 18.98 8.54
N ILE A 465 -20.61 19.33 7.26
CA ILE A 465 -19.43 19.80 6.52
C ILE A 465 -19.25 21.29 6.79
N GLY A 466 -17.99 21.73 7.02
CA GLY A 466 -17.59 23.13 6.98
C GLY A 466 -16.94 23.43 5.64
N GLU A 467 -17.41 24.44 4.90
CA GLU A 467 -16.88 24.79 3.59
C GLU A 467 -16.56 26.27 3.48
N THR A 468 -15.43 26.61 2.85
CA THR A 468 -15.07 27.99 2.50
C THR A 468 -14.26 27.99 1.21
N ASP A 469 -14.39 29.05 0.43
CA ASP A 469 -13.54 29.27 -0.74
C ASP A 469 -12.13 29.79 -0.36
N GLY A 470 -11.93 30.12 0.91
CA GLY A 470 -10.63 30.50 1.45
C GLY A 470 -10.02 31.77 0.86
N SER A 471 -10.76 32.52 0.05
CA SER A 471 -10.26 33.72 -0.65
C SER A 471 -9.81 34.83 0.31
N ALA A 472 -10.35 34.88 1.52
CA ALA A 472 -9.95 35.77 2.61
C ALA A 472 -9.09 35.11 3.70
N GLY A 473 -8.64 33.86 3.49
CA GLY A 473 -7.85 33.10 4.47
C GLY A 473 -8.68 32.45 5.58
N GLY A 474 -10.00 32.32 5.40
CA GLY A 474 -10.91 31.68 6.34
C GLY A 474 -10.63 30.17 6.53
N VAL A 475 -11.06 29.64 7.65
CA VAL A 475 -10.87 28.25 8.07
C VAL A 475 -12.16 27.46 7.83
N ALA A 476 -12.02 26.27 7.21
CA ALA A 476 -13.09 25.30 7.09
C ALA A 476 -13.02 24.29 8.24
N THR A 477 -14.03 24.21 9.09
CA THR A 477 -14.05 23.26 10.21
C THR A 477 -15.27 22.35 10.10
N GLY A 478 -15.05 21.03 10.04
CA GLY A 478 -16.13 20.04 10.12
C GLY A 478 -16.78 20.04 11.50
N GLY A 479 -18.09 19.78 11.56
CA GLY A 479 -18.83 19.65 12.82
C GLY A 479 -18.46 18.36 13.58
N GLU A 480 -18.55 18.38 14.88
CA GLU A 480 -18.35 17.17 15.72
C GLU A 480 -19.48 16.14 15.46
N GLY A 481 -19.15 14.85 15.54
CA GLY A 481 -20.15 13.79 15.56
C GLY A 481 -20.95 13.77 16.85
N GLY A 482 -22.20 13.33 16.82
CA GLY A 482 -23.05 13.17 18.00
C GLY A 482 -22.66 11.91 18.81
N ASP A 483 -22.90 11.95 20.11
CA ASP A 483 -22.63 10.80 20.98
C ASP A 483 -23.66 9.68 20.77
N GLY A 484 -23.24 8.43 20.90
CA GLY A 484 -24.14 7.28 21.00
C GLY A 484 -24.83 7.21 22.36
N ALA A 485 -26.08 6.75 22.41
CA ALA A 485 -26.80 6.57 23.66
C ALA A 485 -26.42 5.25 24.34
N THR A 486 -26.58 5.20 25.67
CA THR A 486 -26.40 3.99 26.46
C THR A 486 -27.47 2.94 26.10
N GLY A 487 -27.08 1.66 26.15
CA GLY A 487 -28.01 0.54 25.96
C GLY A 487 -29.01 0.40 27.14
N GLY A 488 -30.14 -0.23 26.89
CA GLY A 488 -31.19 -0.47 27.90
C GLY A 488 -30.80 -1.51 28.95
N VAL A 489 -31.50 -1.46 30.08
CA VAL A 489 -31.27 -2.27 31.26
C VAL A 489 -31.52 -3.72 30.95
N ASP A 490 -31.46 -4.60 30.51
CA ASP A 490 -31.67 -6.01 30.17
C ASP A 490 -30.98 -6.49 28.88
N GLY A 491 -29.80 -5.91 28.58
CA GLY A 491 -28.96 -6.47 27.54
C GLY A 491 -28.79 -5.60 26.33
N GLY A 492 -29.12 -4.31 26.37
CA GLY A 492 -28.92 -3.39 25.28
C GLY A 492 -27.44 -3.04 25.05
N VAL A 493 -26.98 -3.13 23.82
CA VAL A 493 -25.67 -2.60 23.41
C VAL A 493 -25.73 -1.08 23.34
N GLY A 494 -24.65 -0.38 23.70
CA GLY A 494 -24.53 1.07 23.49
C GLY A 494 -24.53 1.45 22.03
N GLY A 495 -25.08 2.61 21.70
CA GLY A 495 -25.05 3.16 20.35
C GLY A 495 -23.63 3.59 19.94
N ALA A 496 -23.31 3.48 18.66
CA ALA A 496 -22.04 4.00 18.15
C ALA A 496 -22.04 5.53 18.15
N GLY A 497 -20.89 6.17 18.43
CA GLY A 497 -20.70 7.61 18.22
C GLY A 497 -20.77 7.95 16.73
N GLY A 498 -21.26 9.14 16.40
CA GLY A 498 -21.32 9.66 15.03
C GLY A 498 -19.93 10.04 14.51
N LYS A 499 -19.77 10.02 13.22
CA LYS A 499 -18.54 10.49 12.57
C LYS A 499 -18.44 12.01 12.62
N GLY A 500 -17.23 12.56 12.84
CA GLY A 500 -16.98 13.98 12.63
C GLY A 500 -17.18 14.38 11.17
N GLY A 501 -17.57 15.61 10.94
CA GLY A 501 -17.73 16.20 9.62
C GLY A 501 -16.39 16.55 8.97
N GLN A 502 -16.42 16.83 7.69
CA GLN A 502 -15.23 17.25 6.96
C GLN A 502 -15.13 18.77 6.89
N GLY A 503 -13.90 19.32 7.00
CA GLY A 503 -13.60 20.69 6.59
C GLY A 503 -13.13 20.66 5.14
N HIS A 504 -13.67 21.52 4.29
CA HIS A 504 -13.31 21.64 2.89
C HIS A 504 -12.99 23.10 2.52
N ASN A 505 -11.71 23.35 2.28
CA ASN A 505 -11.25 24.68 1.86
C ASN A 505 -10.68 24.61 0.45
N THR A 506 -11.23 25.39 -0.47
CA THR A 506 -10.78 25.44 -1.86
C THR A 506 -9.75 26.55 -2.13
N GLY A 507 -9.41 27.34 -1.11
CA GLY A 507 -8.48 28.48 -1.19
C GLY A 507 -7.18 28.28 -0.38
N VAL A 508 -6.72 29.35 0.25
CA VAL A 508 -5.41 29.40 0.97
C VAL A 508 -5.50 29.22 2.49
N GLY A 509 -6.67 28.99 3.06
CA GLY A 509 -6.87 28.77 4.49
C GLY A 509 -6.74 27.30 4.89
N ASP A 510 -6.81 27.05 6.20
CA ASP A 510 -6.74 25.68 6.77
C ASP A 510 -8.09 24.96 6.67
N ALA A 511 -8.05 23.63 6.68
CA ALA A 511 -9.23 22.78 6.75
C ALA A 511 -9.06 21.72 7.86
N PHE A 512 -10.00 21.67 8.79
CA PHE A 512 -10.00 20.74 9.91
C PHE A 512 -11.23 19.84 9.87
N GLY A 513 -11.04 18.53 10.08
CA GLY A 513 -12.16 17.62 10.32
C GLY A 513 -12.69 17.80 11.75
N GLY A 514 -14.00 17.57 11.93
CA GLY A 514 -14.60 17.51 13.27
C GLY A 514 -14.26 16.20 14.00
N ASP A 515 -14.28 16.22 15.32
CA ASP A 515 -14.08 15.02 16.12
C ASP A 515 -15.27 14.05 15.99
N GLY A 516 -15.01 12.75 16.13
CA GLY A 516 -16.08 11.75 16.20
C GLY A 516 -16.76 11.78 17.58
N GLY A 517 -18.06 11.48 17.60
CA GLY A 517 -18.82 11.34 18.86
C GLY A 517 -18.37 10.13 19.69
N ILE A 518 -18.62 10.17 20.97
CA ILE A 518 -18.33 9.07 21.93
C ILE A 518 -19.36 7.95 21.72
N GLY A 519 -18.93 6.69 21.76
CA GLY A 519 -19.85 5.56 21.75
C GLY A 519 -20.57 5.45 23.11
N GLY A 520 -21.84 5.07 23.09
CA GLY A 520 -22.61 4.83 24.31
C GLY A 520 -22.19 3.56 25.04
N ASP A 521 -22.36 3.53 26.36
CA ASP A 521 -22.08 2.35 27.16
C ASP A 521 -23.12 1.23 26.90
N GLY A 522 -22.67 -0.01 26.85
CA GLY A 522 -23.59 -1.16 26.80
C GLY A 522 -24.16 -1.46 28.19
N ASN A 523 -25.44 -1.73 28.24
CA ASN A 523 -26.18 -2.03 29.49
C ASN A 523 -26.71 -3.47 29.38
N GLY A 524 -25.83 -4.46 29.56
CA GLY A 524 -26.13 -5.85 29.23
C GLY A 524 -26.88 -6.64 30.29
N ALA A 525 -27.90 -7.41 29.86
CA ALA A 525 -28.43 -8.52 30.65
C ALA A 525 -27.51 -9.74 30.62
N LEU A 526 -27.87 -10.79 31.37
CA LEU A 526 -27.35 -12.17 31.37
C LEU A 526 -26.99 -12.72 29.97
N GLY A 527 -26.05 -12.08 29.27
CA GLY A 527 -25.69 -12.37 27.91
C GLY A 527 -24.23 -12.76 27.74
N ALA A 528 -23.83 -13.07 26.53
CA ALA A 528 -22.52 -13.57 26.20
C ALA A 528 -21.37 -12.65 26.64
N ALA A 529 -20.31 -13.23 27.20
CA ALA A 529 -19.07 -12.51 27.45
C ALA A 529 -18.45 -11.99 26.14
N GLY A 530 -17.90 -10.80 26.17
CA GLY A 530 -17.09 -10.30 25.04
C GLY A 530 -15.91 -11.22 24.73
N GLY A 531 -15.54 -11.35 23.47
CA GLY A 531 -14.36 -12.12 23.08
C GLY A 531 -13.06 -11.52 23.61
N ASN A 532 -12.09 -12.35 23.91
CA ASN A 532 -10.76 -11.87 24.30
C ASN A 532 -10.03 -11.21 23.14
N GLY A 533 -9.27 -10.17 23.41
CA GLY A 533 -8.35 -9.60 22.44
C GLY A 533 -7.18 -10.55 22.13
N GLY A 534 -6.66 -10.50 20.93
CA GLY A 534 -5.46 -11.26 20.53
C GLY A 534 -4.18 -10.69 21.15
N THR A 535 -3.19 -11.54 21.38
CA THR A 535 -1.87 -11.11 21.88
C THR A 535 -1.10 -10.33 20.80
N GLY A 536 -0.26 -9.39 21.18
CA GLY A 536 0.68 -8.72 20.26
C GLY A 536 1.84 -9.64 19.85
N GLY A 537 2.36 -9.48 18.64
CA GLY A 537 3.54 -10.21 18.16
C GLY A 537 4.83 -9.80 18.88
N ALA A 538 5.77 -10.72 19.04
CA ALA A 538 7.08 -10.40 19.61
C ALA A 538 7.94 -9.57 18.66
N GLY A 539 8.77 -8.67 19.19
CA GLY A 539 9.79 -7.96 18.42
C GLY A 539 10.95 -8.88 18.03
N GLY A 540 11.58 -8.64 16.89
CA GLY A 540 12.76 -9.37 16.43
C GLY A 540 14.03 -8.98 17.20
N ASN A 541 14.99 -9.88 17.30
CA ASN A 541 16.26 -9.59 17.97
C ASN A 541 17.15 -8.70 17.10
N GLY A 542 17.95 -7.85 17.75
CA GLY A 542 19.00 -7.08 17.09
C GLY A 542 20.16 -7.98 16.62
N GLY A 543 20.75 -7.64 15.46
CA GLY A 543 21.93 -8.34 14.94
C GLY A 543 23.20 -8.03 15.73
N ARG A 544 24.21 -8.90 15.61
CA ARG A 544 25.51 -8.66 16.26
C ARG A 544 26.31 -7.61 15.53
N GLY A 545 27.03 -6.77 16.28
CA GLY A 545 28.03 -5.88 15.74
C GLY A 545 29.22 -6.62 15.11
N GLY A 546 30.00 -5.91 14.32
CA GLY A 546 31.21 -6.44 13.67
C GLY A 546 32.24 -6.91 14.70
N MET A 547 32.99 -7.97 14.34
CA MET A 547 33.89 -8.66 15.29
C MET A 547 34.99 -7.78 15.84
N LEU A 548 35.54 -6.83 15.07
CA LEU A 548 36.58 -5.89 15.52
C LEU A 548 36.00 -4.60 16.03
N ILE A 549 35.21 -3.92 15.21
CA ILE A 549 34.56 -2.66 15.55
C ILE A 549 33.14 -2.71 15.06
N GLY A 550 32.18 -2.48 15.96
CA GLY A 550 30.79 -2.34 15.58
C GLY A 550 29.83 -2.50 16.75
N ASN A 551 28.75 -1.76 16.68
CA ASN A 551 27.70 -1.81 17.68
C ASN A 551 26.73 -2.96 17.41
N GLY A 552 26.15 -3.54 18.44
CA GLY A 552 25.01 -4.45 18.29
C GLY A 552 23.78 -3.68 17.82
N GLY A 553 22.96 -4.32 16.98
CA GLY A 553 21.67 -3.78 16.56
C GLY A 553 20.66 -3.78 17.69
N ALA A 554 19.75 -2.79 17.72
CA ALA A 554 18.66 -2.77 18.67
C ALA A 554 17.67 -3.91 18.46
N GLY A 555 17.04 -4.41 19.51
CA GLY A 555 15.90 -5.32 19.43
C GLY A 555 14.66 -4.59 18.93
N GLY A 556 13.80 -5.25 18.19
CA GLY A 556 12.50 -4.72 17.74
C GLY A 556 11.49 -4.64 18.90
N ALA A 557 10.61 -3.63 18.87
CA ALA A 557 9.52 -3.53 19.84
C ALA A 557 8.48 -4.65 19.67
N GLY A 558 7.84 -5.06 20.76
CA GLY A 558 6.69 -5.97 20.72
C GLY A 558 5.44 -5.28 20.15
N GLY A 559 4.60 -6.02 19.47
CA GLY A 559 3.31 -5.54 18.98
C GLY A 559 2.31 -5.28 20.11
N THR A 560 1.35 -4.38 19.88
CA THR A 560 0.30 -4.11 20.88
C THR A 560 -0.70 -5.25 20.96
N GLY A 561 -1.21 -5.53 22.17
CA GLY A 561 -2.31 -6.48 22.37
C GLY A 561 -3.62 -5.92 21.82
N GLY A 562 -4.48 -6.80 21.31
CA GLY A 562 -5.82 -6.44 20.86
C GLY A 562 -6.73 -6.05 22.03
N THR A 563 -7.71 -5.18 21.76
CA THR A 563 -8.73 -4.81 22.75
C THR A 563 -9.69 -5.96 22.97
N GLY A 564 -10.09 -6.20 24.23
CA GLY A 564 -11.15 -7.15 24.54
C GLY A 564 -12.51 -6.65 24.06
N GLY A 565 -13.41 -7.57 23.69
CA GLY A 565 -14.78 -7.23 23.33
C GLY A 565 -15.57 -6.71 24.55
N ASN A 566 -16.51 -5.82 24.29
CA ASN A 566 -17.40 -5.29 25.34
C ASN A 566 -18.33 -6.36 25.86
N ALA A 567 -18.57 -6.36 27.18
CA ALA A 567 -19.51 -7.26 27.82
C ALA A 567 -20.94 -6.78 27.70
N ALA A 568 -21.89 -7.72 27.77
CA ALA A 568 -23.25 -7.45 28.18
C ALA A 568 -23.30 -7.12 29.69
N TRP A 569 -24.17 -6.18 30.10
CA TRP A 569 -23.99 -5.40 31.33
C TRP A 569 -24.23 -6.09 32.68
N LEU A 570 -25.10 -7.06 32.85
CA LEU A 570 -25.49 -7.46 34.25
C LEU A 570 -24.75 -8.70 34.76
N LEU A 571 -24.38 -9.68 33.95
CA LEU A 571 -23.64 -10.88 34.33
C LEU A 571 -22.64 -11.39 33.29
N GLY A 572 -22.48 -10.69 32.16
CA GLY A 572 -21.44 -11.01 31.20
C GLY A 572 -20.11 -10.36 31.61
N GLY A 573 -19.03 -11.11 31.69
CA GLY A 573 -17.68 -10.54 31.78
C GLY A 573 -17.26 -9.94 30.44
N GLY A 574 -16.73 -8.72 30.38
CA GLY A 574 -16.04 -8.22 29.20
C GLY A 574 -14.93 -9.18 28.80
N GLY A 575 -14.67 -9.31 27.51
CA GLY A 575 -13.51 -10.04 27.01
C GLY A 575 -12.23 -9.44 27.60
N THR A 576 -11.29 -10.27 28.01
CA THR A 576 -9.98 -9.79 28.41
C THR A 576 -9.24 -9.28 27.18
N GLY A 577 -8.54 -8.16 27.28
CA GLY A 577 -7.61 -7.71 26.23
C GLY A 577 -6.47 -8.70 26.08
N GLY A 578 -5.95 -8.81 24.89
CA GLY A 578 -4.77 -9.62 24.61
C GLY A 578 -3.52 -9.07 25.31
N ASP A 579 -2.59 -9.93 25.62
CA ASP A 579 -1.29 -9.52 26.16
C ASP A 579 -0.49 -8.77 25.09
N GLY A 580 0.33 -7.81 25.51
CA GLY A 580 1.30 -7.15 24.63
C GLY A 580 2.44 -8.09 24.25
N GLY A 581 2.96 -7.99 23.04
CA GLY A 581 4.12 -8.75 22.58
C GLY A 581 5.40 -8.36 23.32
N ASN A 582 6.32 -9.28 23.47
CA ASN A 582 7.62 -8.99 24.12
C ASN A 582 8.57 -8.26 23.17
N GLY A 583 9.40 -7.38 23.68
CA GLY A 583 10.49 -6.75 22.94
C GLY A 583 11.61 -7.73 22.61
N GLY A 584 12.26 -7.51 21.47
CA GLY A 584 13.42 -8.31 21.04
C GLY A 584 14.69 -7.98 21.81
N VAL A 585 15.61 -8.94 21.88
CA VAL A 585 16.89 -8.75 22.58
C VAL A 585 17.84 -7.90 21.73
N GLY A 586 18.59 -6.99 22.36
CA GLY A 586 19.64 -6.22 21.71
C GLY A 586 20.83 -7.10 21.28
N GLY A 587 21.44 -6.78 20.14
CA GLY A 587 22.61 -7.50 19.61
C GLY A 587 23.88 -7.23 20.40
N LYS A 588 24.77 -8.21 20.44
CA LYS A 588 26.08 -8.06 21.08
C LYS A 588 27.03 -7.23 20.22
N ALA A 589 27.85 -6.42 20.82
CA ALA A 589 28.92 -5.70 20.14
C ALA A 589 30.13 -6.62 19.79
N GLY A 590 31.02 -6.11 18.94
CA GLY A 590 32.32 -6.67 18.69
C GLY A 590 33.36 -6.35 19.78
N LEU A 591 34.65 -6.46 19.41
CA LEU A 591 35.76 -6.18 20.33
C LEU A 591 35.72 -4.74 20.86
N VAL A 592 35.44 -3.79 19.99
CA VAL A 592 35.21 -2.37 20.28
C VAL A 592 33.85 -1.98 19.75
N GLY A 593 32.96 -1.53 20.62
CA GLY A 593 31.62 -1.11 20.23
C GLY A 593 30.62 -1.26 21.36
N GLU A 594 29.44 -0.68 21.18
CA GLU A 594 28.36 -0.68 22.17
C GLU A 594 27.40 -1.84 21.92
N GLY A 595 26.89 -2.46 23.00
CA GLY A 595 25.79 -3.41 22.91
C GLY A 595 24.51 -2.74 22.40
N GLY A 596 23.73 -3.42 21.59
CA GLY A 596 22.44 -2.90 21.11
C GLY A 596 21.39 -2.86 22.24
N ASN A 597 20.53 -1.86 22.24
CA ASN A 597 19.44 -1.77 23.21
C ASN A 597 18.42 -2.90 23.00
N GLY A 598 17.80 -3.37 24.08
CA GLY A 598 16.63 -4.23 24.00
C GLY A 598 15.41 -3.46 23.47
N GLY A 599 14.52 -4.14 22.77
CA GLY A 599 13.25 -3.56 22.31
C GLY A 599 12.24 -3.43 23.44
N ASP A 600 11.38 -2.44 23.39
CA ASP A 600 10.30 -2.24 24.35
C ASP A 600 9.20 -3.31 24.21
N GLY A 601 8.52 -3.63 25.30
CA GLY A 601 7.34 -4.47 25.29
C GLY A 601 6.15 -3.77 24.61
N GLY A 602 5.24 -4.51 24.01
CA GLY A 602 4.00 -4.00 23.44
C GLY A 602 2.97 -3.66 24.50
N ALA A 603 2.33 -2.49 24.41
CA ALA A 603 1.27 -2.07 25.33
C ALA A 603 -0.06 -2.78 25.05
N THR A 604 -0.93 -2.84 26.05
CA THR A 604 -2.31 -3.31 25.87
C THR A 604 -3.24 -2.58 26.83
N ILE A 605 -4.48 -2.33 26.39
CA ILE A 605 -5.46 -1.61 27.22
C ILE A 605 -6.04 -2.50 28.34
N ALA A 606 -6.12 -3.81 28.14
CA ALA A 606 -6.86 -4.68 29.04
C ALA A 606 -6.13 -5.99 29.45
N GLY A 607 -5.18 -6.48 28.65
CA GLY A 607 -4.35 -7.65 28.95
C GLY A 607 -3.12 -7.29 29.80
N LYS A 608 -2.17 -8.21 29.88
CA LYS A 608 -0.86 -7.97 30.49
C LYS A 608 0.06 -7.28 29.47
N GLY A 609 0.76 -6.23 29.88
CA GLY A 609 1.77 -5.58 29.04
C GLY A 609 2.93 -6.53 28.70
N GLY A 610 3.51 -6.37 27.52
CA GLY A 610 4.67 -7.13 27.07
C GLY A 610 5.92 -6.81 27.88
N SER A 611 6.83 -7.77 27.97
CA SER A 611 8.13 -7.58 28.62
C SER A 611 9.11 -6.90 27.69
N GLY A 612 9.96 -6.00 28.22
CA GLY A 612 11.09 -5.46 27.50
C GLY A 612 12.16 -6.51 27.23
N GLY A 613 12.86 -6.40 26.09
CA GLY A 613 13.98 -7.25 25.71
C GLY A 613 15.25 -6.87 26.46
N ASN A 614 16.15 -7.82 26.68
CA ASN A 614 17.43 -7.53 27.31
C ASN A 614 18.36 -6.74 26.38
N GLY A 615 19.20 -5.86 26.94
CA GLY A 615 20.27 -5.20 26.23
C GLY A 615 21.39 -6.16 25.83
N GLY A 616 22.09 -5.86 24.73
CA GLY A 616 23.25 -6.61 24.27
C GLY A 616 24.51 -6.26 25.06
N ASN A 617 25.43 -7.21 25.16
CA ASN A 617 26.71 -6.98 25.85
C ASN A 617 27.74 -6.36 24.91
N ALA A 618 28.57 -5.45 25.42
CA ALA A 618 29.88 -5.10 24.86
C ALA A 618 30.88 -6.19 25.22
N TRP A 619 32.04 -6.23 24.52
CA TRP A 619 33.04 -7.25 24.82
C TRP A 619 34.29 -6.69 25.49
N LEU A 620 35.15 -5.97 24.76
CA LEU A 620 36.41 -5.46 25.35
C LEU A 620 36.28 -4.00 25.78
N THR A 621 35.83 -3.13 24.89
CA THR A 621 35.55 -1.72 25.19
C THR A 621 34.21 -1.30 24.59
N GLY A 622 33.46 -0.51 25.35
CA GLY A 622 32.15 0.03 24.95
C GLY A 622 31.09 -0.21 26.03
N GLN A 623 29.99 0.51 25.93
CA GLN A 623 28.89 0.37 26.87
C GLN A 623 28.02 -0.83 26.55
N GLY A 624 27.47 -1.48 27.58
CA GLY A 624 26.38 -2.44 27.40
C GLY A 624 25.12 -1.72 26.90
N GLY A 625 24.32 -2.39 26.08
CA GLY A 625 23.03 -1.84 25.63
C GLY A 625 22.03 -1.77 26.78
N ASN A 626 21.15 -0.79 26.77
CA ASN A 626 20.07 -0.68 27.76
C ASN A 626 19.03 -1.79 27.55
N GLY A 627 18.40 -2.25 28.62
CA GLY A 627 17.22 -3.10 28.56
C GLY A 627 16.02 -2.32 28.03
N GLY A 628 15.11 -2.99 27.32
CA GLY A 628 13.86 -2.41 26.86
C GLY A 628 12.88 -2.20 28.01
N ASN A 629 12.00 -1.21 27.87
CA ASN A 629 10.98 -0.90 28.86
C ASN A 629 9.89 -1.97 28.90
N ALA A 630 9.32 -2.22 30.06
CA ALA A 630 8.10 -2.98 30.19
C ALA A 630 6.91 -2.14 29.71
N ALA A 631 5.93 -2.79 29.13
CA ALA A 631 4.71 -2.12 28.74
C ALA A 631 3.62 -2.21 29.81
N PHE A 632 2.72 -1.23 29.80
CA PHE A 632 1.53 -1.21 30.64
C PHE A 632 0.46 -2.15 30.09
N GLY A 633 -0.23 -2.82 30.98
CA GLY A 633 -1.47 -3.55 30.72
C GLY A 633 -2.36 -3.53 31.97
N LYS A 634 -3.68 -3.42 31.79
CA LYS A 634 -4.63 -3.38 32.91
C LYS A 634 -4.57 -4.65 33.79
N ALA A 635 -4.26 -5.79 33.18
CA ALA A 635 -4.08 -7.06 33.92
C ALA A 635 -2.68 -7.22 34.51
N GLY A 636 -1.79 -6.25 34.36
CA GLY A 636 -0.44 -6.22 34.88
C GLY A 636 0.56 -5.66 33.89
N THR A 637 1.71 -5.23 34.39
CA THR A 637 2.85 -4.79 33.57
C THR A 637 3.69 -5.98 33.15
N GLY A 638 4.39 -5.85 32.02
CA GLY A 638 5.46 -6.76 31.63
C GLY A 638 6.66 -6.67 32.60
N SER A 639 7.64 -7.52 32.43
CA SER A 639 8.94 -7.37 33.09
C SER A 639 9.84 -6.42 32.31
N VAL A 640 10.69 -5.67 32.98
CA VAL A 640 11.70 -4.84 32.32
C VAL A 640 12.80 -5.73 31.70
N GLY A 641 13.41 -5.28 30.61
CA GLY A 641 14.61 -5.89 30.07
C GLY A 641 15.82 -5.55 30.95
N VAL A 642 16.75 -6.48 31.06
CA VAL A 642 18.01 -6.28 31.82
C VAL A 642 19.03 -5.59 30.90
N GLY A 643 19.74 -4.59 31.42
CA GLY A 643 20.85 -3.96 30.69
C GLY A 643 21.98 -4.94 30.39
N GLY A 644 22.63 -4.80 29.26
CA GLY A 644 23.79 -5.60 28.87
C GLY A 644 25.04 -5.25 29.65
N ALA A 645 25.99 -6.19 29.74
CA ALA A 645 27.28 -5.92 30.38
C ALA A 645 28.14 -4.97 29.53
N GLY A 646 28.82 -4.04 30.18
CA GLY A 646 29.85 -3.19 29.55
C GLY A 646 31.13 -3.96 29.23
N GLY A 647 32.02 -3.35 28.48
CA GLY A 647 33.28 -3.94 28.05
C GLY A 647 34.23 -4.26 29.19
N LEU A 648 35.05 -5.28 29.01
CA LEU A 648 35.96 -5.81 30.04
C LEU A 648 37.03 -4.81 30.47
N LEU A 649 37.56 -3.99 29.53
CA LEU A 649 38.61 -2.98 29.80
C LEU A 649 37.98 -1.61 30.09
N GLU A 650 36.97 -1.22 29.37
CA GLU A 650 36.35 0.09 29.50
C GLU A 650 34.88 0.01 29.01
N GLY A 651 33.96 0.49 29.82
CA GLY A 651 32.53 0.59 29.50
C GLY A 651 31.67 0.36 30.74
N GLN A 652 30.51 1.00 30.74
CA GLN A 652 29.50 0.82 31.79
C GLN A 652 28.49 -0.24 31.32
N ASN A 653 27.90 -0.91 32.30
CA ASN A 653 26.73 -1.75 31.99
C ASN A 653 25.57 -0.88 31.52
N GLY A 654 24.78 -1.40 30.59
CA GLY A 654 23.52 -0.81 30.22
C GLY A 654 22.56 -0.72 31.39
N GLU A 655 21.69 0.26 31.36
CA GLU A 655 20.61 0.39 32.34
C GLU A 655 19.52 -0.64 32.11
N ASN A 656 18.86 -1.07 33.17
CA ASN A 656 17.65 -1.88 33.00
C ASN A 656 16.52 -1.01 32.42
N GLY A 657 15.61 -1.62 31.69
CA GLY A 657 14.40 -0.96 31.23
C GLY A 657 13.56 -0.41 32.37
N LEU A 658 12.65 0.48 32.07
CA LEU A 658 11.77 1.12 33.01
C LEU A 658 10.43 0.39 33.10
N LEU A 659 9.84 0.39 34.28
CA LEU A 659 8.42 0.09 34.45
C LEU A 659 7.61 1.30 33.97
N PRO A 660 6.46 1.09 33.34
CA PRO A 660 5.57 2.20 33.03
C PRO A 660 5.07 2.86 34.30
N SER A 661 5.16 4.18 34.34
CA SER A 661 4.74 5.02 35.51
C SER A 661 3.24 5.25 35.48
#